data_aed1b7ef2149b38cc96da9246618b6a6
#
_entry.id   aed1b7ef2149b38cc96da9246618b6a6
#
_cell.length_a   1.000
_cell.length_b   1.000
_cell.length_c   1.000
_cell.angle_alpha   90.00
_cell.angle_beta   90.00
_cell.angle_gamma   90.00
#
_symmetry.space_group_name_H-M   'P 1'
#
loop_
_entity.id
_entity.type
_entity.pdbx_description
1 polymer ?
#
loop_
_entity_poly.entity_id
_entity_poly.type
_entity_poly.pdbx_seq_one_letter_code
_entity_poly.pdbx_strand_id
1 'polypeptide(L)'
;MNLPLHTAAPPAATLDNCDREPIHIPGSIQDHGALVAFDGDGVVRYASANAEDLLGCPLVPGSVLEGLLPQAPCSAVADKVREGLMALRGEAEVPMPAELQVGSRQFDVVLHISDKLLVVEFESRRHSSAELAVFAVQAHRAMEKLRRPRAIDDLLQLATDELRALTGFDRVMAYRFRPDDSGEVVAESCIPTLDPYRGRRYPASDIPAQARRLYVVNTLRLIADVGAPVVPLLQREAGPLDLSASILRSVSPIHIEYLSNMGVAASMSVSIVINGQLWGLLACHHMQPRQVPYSVRMACDVIAQVLSSNIQNSLLRAQTERTEAAATVRSRLIADILHSDDEYAALARHAAELCTALRAEAAVVATGAKLQLVGGIQEEAAQAILEWLGSGPDDVSPDRLFHTHALPRRMEALATRAAPWCGLLALPFDRERGGWALFLRREQIETIHWGGRPEKEVRPGPLGPRLTPRGSFELWKETVRATAEPWEGVELDIAGQVLDELQRAQHARHAELNRARTQLMAVLGHDLRDPLHSISMAARVLEKDGDASGRTGRLGQRIQSSSSRMQRLVSQVMDMSRLQSGLGLDLQLARTDLSALLADLVDEASTAHPDIELRTQLPPLLEASVDADRIAQVCVNLMSNARHHGRPGHPIHVCAHALPGGGAAIAVRNVAAPIADAVAGTLFSPFKASSTGNARNRSGMGLGLYIAHEIVRGHGGDIAYTYDDGHVVFSVRIPPAASGTIVGS
;
A
#
# COMPACT_ATOMS: atom_id res chain seq x y z
N MET A 1 50.14 18.07 -43.09
CA MET A 1 48.92 18.71 -43.63
C MET A 1 48.13 19.20 -42.45
N ASN A 2 48.17 20.53 -42.14
CA ASN A 2 47.40 21.09 -41.03
C ASN A 2 45.92 21.10 -41.43
N LEU A 3 45.12 20.15 -40.92
CA LEU A 3 43.66 20.23 -41.04
C LEU A 3 43.18 21.50 -40.31
N PRO A 4 42.24 22.25 -40.88
CA PRO A 4 41.69 23.44 -40.21
C PRO A 4 41.04 23.06 -38.85
N LEU A 5 41.21 23.92 -37.87
CA LEU A 5 40.52 23.78 -36.60
C LEU A 5 39.04 24.09 -36.81
N HIS A 6 38.20 23.23 -36.32
CA HIS A 6 36.74 23.39 -36.34
C HIS A 6 36.21 23.64 -34.90
N THR A 7 35.17 24.44 -34.79
CA THR A 7 34.43 24.58 -33.54
C THR A 7 33.37 23.48 -33.44
N ALA A 8 33.28 22.81 -32.32
CA ALA A 8 32.27 21.78 -32.03
C ALA A 8 30.93 22.45 -31.67
N ALA A 9 30.31 23.19 -32.60
CA ALA A 9 29.05 23.87 -32.31
C ALA A 9 27.86 22.87 -32.51
N PRO A 10 27.05 22.61 -31.49
CA PRO A 10 25.80 21.87 -31.66
C PRO A 10 24.78 22.73 -32.46
N PRO A 11 23.69 22.11 -32.99
CA PRO A 11 22.59 22.85 -33.58
C PRO A 11 22.02 23.85 -32.59
N ALA A 12 21.63 25.05 -33.08
CA ALA A 12 21.09 26.11 -32.24
C ALA A 12 19.90 25.62 -31.43
N ALA A 13 19.94 25.80 -30.11
CA ALA A 13 18.85 25.48 -29.22
C ALA A 13 17.67 26.42 -29.48
N THR A 14 16.49 25.86 -29.68
CA THR A 14 15.21 26.59 -29.77
C THR A 14 14.27 26.06 -28.70
N LEU A 15 13.25 26.81 -28.34
CA LEU A 15 12.28 26.35 -27.34
C LEU A 15 11.45 25.15 -27.80
N ASP A 16 11.32 24.94 -29.10
CA ASP A 16 10.63 23.78 -29.67
C ASP A 16 11.46 22.48 -29.59
N ASN A 17 12.78 22.58 -29.38
CA ASN A 17 13.69 21.44 -29.20
C ASN A 17 14.39 21.43 -27.83
N CYS A 18 13.99 22.30 -26.90
CA CYS A 18 14.59 22.47 -25.58
C CYS A 18 14.67 21.17 -24.77
N ASP A 19 13.64 20.32 -24.87
CA ASP A 19 13.58 19.00 -24.22
C ASP A 19 14.47 17.95 -24.90
N ARG A 20 15.02 18.24 -26.09
CA ARG A 20 15.91 17.37 -26.87
C ARG A 20 17.29 18.00 -27.07
N GLU A 21 17.52 19.23 -26.56
CA GLU A 21 18.83 19.88 -26.65
C GLU A 21 19.89 18.98 -26.00
N PRO A 22 21.00 18.66 -26.72
CA PRO A 22 22.05 17.82 -26.15
C PRO A 22 22.95 18.62 -25.22
N ILE A 23 22.40 19.07 -24.08
CA ILE A 23 23.08 19.97 -23.12
C ILE A 23 24.34 19.36 -22.48
N HIS A 24 24.58 18.06 -22.66
CA HIS A 24 25.81 17.38 -22.24
C HIS A 24 26.97 17.55 -23.22
N ILE A 25 26.71 17.95 -24.48
CA ILE A 25 27.71 18.17 -25.51
C ILE A 25 27.61 19.58 -26.12
N PRO A 26 27.70 20.65 -25.31
CA PRO A 26 27.45 22.02 -25.79
C PRO A 26 28.57 22.54 -26.74
N GLY A 27 29.71 21.85 -26.87
CA GLY A 27 30.85 22.29 -27.68
C GLY A 27 31.57 23.52 -27.14
N SER A 28 31.31 23.95 -25.92
CA SER A 28 31.89 25.16 -25.32
C SER A 28 31.92 25.03 -23.80
N ILE A 29 32.72 25.87 -23.15
CA ILE A 29 32.84 26.01 -21.70
C ILE A 29 32.56 27.45 -21.26
N GLN A 30 32.44 27.66 -19.95
CA GLN A 30 32.40 28.98 -19.33
C GLN A 30 33.78 29.64 -19.34
N ASP A 31 33.85 30.96 -19.32
CA ASP A 31 35.05 31.78 -19.52
C ASP A 31 36.03 31.81 -18.34
N HIS A 32 35.59 31.42 -17.13
CA HIS A 32 36.40 31.50 -15.91
C HIS A 32 37.43 30.37 -15.74
N GLY A 33 37.57 29.51 -16.76
CA GLY A 33 38.55 28.44 -16.78
C GLY A 33 38.95 27.99 -18.20
N ALA A 34 39.81 26.99 -18.27
CA ALA A 34 40.26 26.35 -19.52
C ALA A 34 40.06 24.82 -19.41
N LEU A 35 39.79 24.20 -20.55
CA LEU A 35 39.62 22.74 -20.67
C LEU A 35 40.50 22.20 -21.78
N VAL A 36 41.18 21.08 -21.50
CA VAL A 36 41.97 20.32 -22.51
C VAL A 36 41.65 18.84 -22.35
N ALA A 37 41.41 18.14 -23.44
CA ALA A 37 41.15 16.69 -23.43
C ALA A 37 42.24 15.95 -24.24
N PHE A 38 42.77 14.89 -23.65
CA PHE A 38 43.82 14.07 -24.16
C PHE A 38 43.35 12.64 -24.46
N ASP A 39 43.87 12.02 -25.52
CA ASP A 39 43.72 10.59 -25.70
C ASP A 39 44.74 9.77 -24.90
N GLY A 40 44.65 8.42 -24.99
CA GLY A 40 45.54 7.52 -24.28
C GLY A 40 47.02 7.65 -24.66
N ASP A 41 47.34 8.25 -25.79
CA ASP A 41 48.71 8.49 -26.28
C ASP A 41 49.22 9.88 -25.91
N GLY A 42 48.41 10.66 -25.15
CA GLY A 42 48.76 12.00 -24.70
C GLY A 42 48.66 13.08 -25.82
N VAL A 43 47.88 12.82 -26.85
CA VAL A 43 47.62 13.80 -27.92
C VAL A 43 46.38 14.64 -27.49
N VAL A 44 46.49 15.94 -27.63
CA VAL A 44 45.38 16.87 -27.42
C VAL A 44 44.33 16.66 -28.52
N ARG A 45 43.14 16.22 -28.12
CA ARG A 45 41.98 16.06 -29.03
C ARG A 45 41.10 17.28 -29.03
N TYR A 46 40.86 17.86 -27.84
CA TYR A 46 40.08 19.11 -27.65
C TYR A 46 40.84 20.09 -26.79
N ALA A 47 40.70 21.36 -27.07
CA ALA A 47 41.17 22.44 -26.22
C ALA A 47 40.20 23.62 -26.27
N SER A 48 39.94 24.27 -25.15
CA SER A 48 39.20 25.55 -25.15
C SER A 48 40.01 26.64 -25.84
N ALA A 49 39.35 27.52 -26.59
CA ALA A 49 40.01 28.56 -27.36
C ALA A 49 40.89 29.51 -26.52
N ASN A 50 40.60 29.63 -25.21
CA ASN A 50 41.36 30.43 -24.24
C ASN A 50 42.48 29.67 -23.50
N ALA A 51 42.67 28.37 -23.77
CA ALA A 51 43.61 27.51 -23.04
C ALA A 51 45.05 28.05 -23.11
N GLU A 52 45.51 28.41 -24.28
CA GLU A 52 46.86 28.97 -24.48
C GLU A 52 47.08 30.28 -23.71
N ASP A 53 46.09 31.18 -23.75
CA ASP A 53 46.18 32.50 -23.08
C ASP A 53 46.13 32.34 -21.54
N LEU A 54 45.34 31.39 -21.01
CA LEU A 54 45.24 31.17 -19.58
C LEU A 54 46.43 30.41 -19.02
N LEU A 55 46.90 29.35 -19.72
CA LEU A 55 47.92 28.46 -19.19
C LEU A 55 49.33 28.84 -19.64
N GLY A 56 49.46 29.66 -20.65
CA GLY A 56 50.76 30.01 -21.25
C GLY A 56 51.45 28.81 -21.92
N CYS A 57 50.70 27.81 -22.30
CA CYS A 57 51.13 26.57 -22.91
C CYS A 57 50.44 26.35 -24.27
N PRO A 58 51.16 25.99 -25.35
CA PRO A 58 50.54 25.77 -26.68
C PRO A 58 49.78 24.46 -26.75
N LEU A 59 48.71 24.33 -25.95
CA LEU A 59 47.82 23.17 -25.85
C LEU A 59 46.75 23.23 -26.97
N VAL A 60 47.16 23.11 -28.19
CA VAL A 60 46.25 23.10 -29.34
C VAL A 60 45.95 21.67 -29.82
N PRO A 61 44.78 21.40 -30.39
CA PRO A 61 44.45 20.06 -30.90
C PRO A 61 45.51 19.52 -31.86
N GLY A 62 45.96 18.29 -31.58
CA GLY A 62 47.05 17.62 -32.29
C GLY A 62 48.46 17.82 -31.71
N SER A 63 48.62 18.63 -30.66
CA SER A 63 49.86 18.69 -29.88
C SER A 63 50.01 17.43 -29.05
N VAL A 64 51.26 16.97 -28.87
CA VAL A 64 51.60 15.79 -28.05
C VAL A 64 52.19 16.29 -26.74
N LEU A 65 51.79 15.72 -25.61
CA LEU A 65 52.21 16.08 -24.27
C LEU A 65 53.74 16.12 -24.12
N GLU A 66 54.46 15.16 -24.71
CA GLU A 66 55.92 15.08 -24.66
C GLU A 66 56.62 16.25 -25.31
N GLY A 67 56.03 16.84 -26.33
CA GLY A 67 56.58 18.06 -27.00
C GLY A 67 56.42 19.32 -26.17
N LEU A 68 55.64 19.32 -25.11
CA LEU A 68 55.36 20.45 -24.22
C LEU A 68 56.30 20.51 -23.02
N LEU A 69 57.08 19.44 -22.73
CA LEU A 69 57.88 19.24 -21.53
C LEU A 69 59.07 20.22 -21.30
N PRO A 70 59.75 20.77 -22.37
CA PRO A 70 60.93 21.59 -22.13
C PRO A 70 60.65 23.04 -21.73
N GLN A 71 59.40 23.48 -21.74
CA GLN A 71 59.02 24.87 -21.55
C GLN A 71 58.41 25.12 -20.19
N ALA A 72 59.04 25.85 -19.26
CA ALA A 72 58.37 26.42 -18.14
C ALA A 72 57.39 27.52 -18.61
N PRO A 73 56.11 27.53 -18.26
CA PRO A 73 55.49 26.93 -17.09
C PRO A 73 54.77 25.59 -17.31
N CYS A 74 54.91 24.94 -18.47
CA CYS A 74 54.11 23.79 -18.87
C CYS A 74 54.47 22.49 -18.12
N SER A 75 55.61 22.40 -17.44
CA SER A 75 56.01 21.15 -16.74
C SER A 75 55.01 20.69 -15.71
N ALA A 76 54.50 21.60 -14.89
CA ALA A 76 53.53 21.28 -13.84
C ALA A 76 52.20 20.77 -14.42
N VAL A 77 51.76 21.33 -15.57
CA VAL A 77 50.59 20.85 -16.32
C VAL A 77 50.86 19.46 -16.86
N ALA A 78 52.03 19.24 -17.47
CA ALA A 78 52.41 17.94 -18.04
C ALA A 78 52.49 16.83 -16.97
N ASP A 79 53.02 17.12 -15.78
CA ASP A 79 53.07 16.16 -14.68
C ASP A 79 51.67 15.71 -14.27
N LYS A 80 50.74 16.66 -14.12
CA LYS A 80 49.37 16.35 -13.72
C LYS A 80 48.61 15.61 -14.80
N VAL A 81 48.82 15.94 -16.07
CA VAL A 81 48.22 15.21 -17.21
C VAL A 81 48.77 13.76 -17.22
N ARG A 82 50.07 13.56 -16.96
CA ARG A 82 50.67 12.23 -16.92
C ARG A 82 50.05 11.32 -15.84
N GLU A 83 49.82 11.87 -14.65
CA GLU A 83 49.06 11.16 -13.60
C GLU A 83 47.68 10.72 -14.09
N GLY A 84 46.93 11.61 -14.76
CA GLY A 84 45.61 11.32 -15.33
C GLY A 84 45.65 10.29 -16.45
N LEU A 85 46.71 10.31 -17.32
CA LEU A 85 46.87 9.32 -18.40
C LEU A 85 47.13 7.90 -17.86
N MET A 86 47.84 7.77 -16.73
CA MET A 86 47.96 6.46 -16.05
C MET A 86 46.58 5.94 -15.62
N ALA A 87 45.74 6.81 -15.06
CA ALA A 87 44.36 6.44 -14.72
C ALA A 87 43.52 6.05 -15.95
N LEU A 88 43.63 6.79 -17.05
CA LEU A 88 42.95 6.48 -18.31
C LEU A 88 43.35 5.09 -18.87
N ARG A 89 44.60 4.66 -18.65
CA ARG A 89 45.11 3.34 -19.05
C ARG A 89 44.73 2.22 -18.05
N GLY A 90 44.08 2.57 -16.94
CA GLY A 90 43.74 1.59 -15.88
C GLY A 90 44.89 1.22 -14.96
N GLU A 91 45.99 2.00 -14.98
CA GLU A 91 47.20 1.78 -14.19
C GLU A 91 47.14 2.45 -12.80
N ALA A 92 46.21 3.40 -12.62
CA ALA A 92 46.01 4.19 -11.41
C ALA A 92 44.54 4.64 -11.27
N GLU A 93 44.16 5.14 -10.09
CA GLU A 93 42.91 5.87 -9.89
C GLU A 93 42.99 7.29 -10.48
N VAL A 94 41.82 7.86 -10.84
CA VAL A 94 41.75 9.24 -11.29
C VAL A 94 42.27 10.17 -10.19
N PRO A 95 43.26 11.05 -10.49
CA PRO A 95 43.85 11.91 -9.47
C PRO A 95 42.80 12.82 -8.84
N MET A 96 42.89 12.98 -7.53
CA MET A 96 42.08 13.96 -6.80
C MET A 96 42.31 15.37 -7.34
N PRO A 97 41.29 16.23 -7.33
CA PRO A 97 41.46 17.67 -7.65
C PRO A 97 42.60 18.27 -6.86
N ALA A 98 43.42 19.09 -7.51
CA ALA A 98 44.63 19.64 -6.93
C ALA A 98 44.82 21.12 -7.29
N GLU A 99 45.57 21.79 -6.42
CA GLU A 99 46.02 23.13 -6.70
C GLU A 99 47.27 23.06 -7.58
N LEU A 100 47.30 23.88 -8.64
CA LEU A 100 48.43 23.95 -9.54
C LEU A 100 48.81 25.41 -9.79
N GLN A 101 50.11 25.69 -9.67
CA GLN A 101 50.65 26.97 -10.08
C GLN A 101 51.22 26.86 -11.50
N VAL A 102 50.73 27.70 -12.40
CA VAL A 102 51.16 27.77 -13.78
C VAL A 102 51.64 29.23 -14.03
N GLY A 103 52.94 29.39 -14.12
CA GLY A 103 53.53 30.74 -14.14
C GLY A 103 53.20 31.53 -12.86
N SER A 104 52.59 32.70 -13.01
CA SER A 104 52.14 33.55 -11.90
C SER A 104 50.71 33.29 -11.43
N ARG A 105 49.99 32.41 -12.12
CA ARG A 105 48.56 32.13 -11.87
C ARG A 105 48.40 30.84 -11.10
N GLN A 106 47.39 30.78 -10.23
CA GLN A 106 47.00 29.58 -9.50
C GLN A 106 45.67 29.05 -10.05
N PHE A 107 45.57 27.73 -10.18
CA PHE A 107 44.40 27.01 -10.68
C PHE A 107 43.99 25.91 -9.72
N ASP A 108 42.68 25.70 -9.62
CA ASP A 108 42.11 24.44 -9.18
C ASP A 108 42.00 23.54 -10.41
N VAL A 109 42.59 22.34 -10.39
CA VAL A 109 42.64 21.41 -11.52
C VAL A 109 41.81 20.19 -11.20
N VAL A 110 40.85 19.91 -12.07
CA VAL A 110 39.96 18.77 -11.95
C VAL A 110 40.15 17.85 -13.17
N LEU A 111 40.33 16.57 -12.92
CA LEU A 111 40.50 15.55 -13.94
C LEU A 111 39.33 14.56 -13.91
N HIS A 112 38.86 14.19 -15.08
CA HIS A 112 37.88 13.10 -15.22
C HIS A 112 38.04 12.40 -16.59
N ILE A 113 37.47 11.20 -16.71
CA ILE A 113 37.50 10.43 -17.93
C ILE A 113 36.12 10.52 -18.59
N SER A 114 36.09 10.87 -19.86
CA SER A 114 34.90 10.89 -20.70
C SER A 114 35.22 10.32 -22.08
N ASP A 115 34.43 9.38 -22.59
CA ASP A 115 34.56 8.73 -23.89
C ASP A 115 36.02 8.28 -24.27
N LYS A 116 36.70 7.67 -23.31
CA LYS A 116 38.11 7.24 -23.40
C LYS A 116 39.12 8.41 -23.59
N LEU A 117 38.71 9.61 -23.24
CA LEU A 117 39.57 10.79 -23.15
C LEU A 117 39.78 11.20 -21.70
N LEU A 118 40.98 11.64 -21.42
CA LEU A 118 41.27 12.34 -20.18
C LEU A 118 40.91 13.81 -20.36
N VAL A 119 39.91 14.29 -19.64
CA VAL A 119 39.51 15.70 -19.60
C VAL A 119 40.16 16.36 -18.40
N VAL A 120 40.87 17.46 -18.62
CA VAL A 120 41.56 18.26 -17.61
C VAL A 120 41.00 19.68 -17.64
N GLU A 121 40.43 20.10 -16.53
CA GLU A 121 39.82 21.41 -16.37
C GLU A 121 40.64 22.25 -15.42
N PHE A 122 40.92 23.48 -15.79
CA PHE A 122 41.71 24.45 -15.06
C PHE A 122 40.83 25.65 -14.71
N GLU A 123 40.49 25.81 -13.44
CA GLU A 123 39.70 26.94 -12.97
C GLU A 123 40.60 27.98 -12.26
N SER A 124 40.53 29.24 -12.70
CA SER A 124 41.33 30.29 -12.15
C SER A 124 41.03 30.57 -10.68
N ARG A 125 42.02 30.48 -9.82
CA ARG A 125 41.88 30.64 -8.37
C ARG A 125 42.07 32.10 -7.97
N ARG A 126 41.14 32.67 -7.20
CA ARG A 126 41.13 34.07 -6.72
C ARG A 126 41.30 34.20 -5.20
N HIS A 127 41.25 33.10 -4.44
CA HIS A 127 41.28 33.10 -2.97
C HIS A 127 42.55 32.47 -2.44
N SER A 128 43.05 32.99 -1.31
CA SER A 128 44.21 32.45 -0.61
C SER A 128 43.90 31.16 0.16
N SER A 129 44.93 30.36 0.43
CA SER A 129 44.80 29.15 1.24
C SER A 129 44.33 29.45 2.69
N ALA A 130 44.60 30.62 3.22
CA ALA A 130 44.17 31.03 4.57
C ALA A 130 42.64 31.26 4.60
N GLU A 131 42.06 31.85 3.56
CA GLU A 131 40.62 32.04 3.45
C GLU A 131 39.90 30.68 3.33
N LEU A 132 40.49 29.72 2.60
CA LEU A 132 39.93 28.39 2.46
C LEU A 132 39.88 27.60 3.78
N ALA A 133 40.84 27.81 4.68
CA ALA A 133 40.83 27.18 6.01
C ALA A 133 39.62 27.62 6.86
N VAL A 134 39.24 28.92 6.74
CA VAL A 134 38.05 29.45 7.42
C VAL A 134 36.76 28.76 6.88
N PHE A 135 36.67 28.62 5.56
CA PHE A 135 35.51 27.92 4.94
C PHE A 135 35.40 26.45 5.39
N ALA A 136 36.53 25.74 5.54
CA ALA A 136 36.51 24.35 6.02
C ALA A 136 35.94 24.24 7.45
N VAL A 137 36.29 25.16 8.34
CA VAL A 137 35.73 25.19 9.71
C VAL A 137 34.23 25.51 9.68
N GLN A 138 33.80 26.45 8.82
CA GLN A 138 32.38 26.80 8.68
C GLN A 138 31.60 25.61 8.13
N ALA A 139 32.09 24.93 7.10
CA ALA A 139 31.46 23.73 6.52
C ALA A 139 31.34 22.61 7.56
N HIS A 140 32.39 22.37 8.35
CA HIS A 140 32.34 21.39 9.43
C HIS A 140 31.22 21.71 10.45
N ARG A 141 31.11 22.96 10.87
CA ARG A 141 30.04 23.38 11.78
C ARG A 141 28.65 23.23 11.19
N ALA A 142 28.49 23.54 9.90
CA ALA A 142 27.23 23.34 9.20
C ALA A 142 26.82 21.84 9.17
N MET A 143 27.76 20.96 8.86
CA MET A 143 27.52 19.50 8.89
C MET A 143 27.12 19.00 10.28
N GLU A 144 27.80 19.47 11.35
CA GLU A 144 27.45 19.08 12.74
C GLU A 144 26.04 19.56 13.14
N LYS A 145 25.60 20.72 12.67
CA LYS A 145 24.24 21.19 12.90
C LYS A 145 23.20 20.33 12.15
N LEU A 146 23.50 19.92 10.91
CA LEU A 146 22.61 19.10 10.08
C LEU A 146 22.50 17.66 10.57
N ARG A 147 23.52 17.12 11.25
CA ARG A 147 23.47 15.76 11.81
C ARG A 147 22.44 15.56 12.92
N ARG A 148 21.94 16.62 13.53
CA ARG A 148 20.93 16.52 14.58
C ARG A 148 19.58 16.22 13.96
N PRO A 149 18.82 15.22 14.47
CA PRO A 149 17.47 14.88 13.96
C PRO A 149 16.53 16.10 14.05
N ARG A 150 15.84 16.40 12.94
CA ARG A 150 14.88 17.49 12.82
C ARG A 150 13.80 17.09 11.82
N ALA A 151 12.70 17.85 11.80
CA ALA A 151 11.74 17.77 10.70
C ALA A 151 12.43 18.15 9.36
N ILE A 152 11.94 17.60 8.26
CA ILE A 152 12.53 17.82 6.93
C ILE A 152 12.56 19.31 6.59
N ASP A 153 11.49 20.05 6.88
CA ASP A 153 11.40 21.50 6.61
C ASP A 153 12.44 22.30 7.40
N ASP A 154 12.69 21.92 8.66
CA ASP A 154 13.74 22.55 9.49
C ASP A 154 15.14 22.24 8.97
N LEU A 155 15.38 21.02 8.46
CA LEU A 155 16.65 20.63 7.83
C LEU A 155 16.90 21.43 6.56
N LEU A 156 15.88 21.62 5.74
CA LEU A 156 15.96 22.39 4.50
C LEU A 156 16.21 23.87 4.77
N GLN A 157 15.50 24.45 5.75
CA GLN A 157 15.74 25.83 6.14
C GLN A 157 17.15 26.01 6.68
N LEU A 158 17.62 25.13 7.55
CA LEU A 158 18.98 25.16 8.06
C LEU A 158 20.03 25.08 6.95
N ALA A 159 19.83 24.17 5.98
CA ALA A 159 20.73 24.00 4.85
C ALA A 159 20.81 25.27 3.98
N THR A 160 19.68 25.94 3.73
CA THR A 160 19.67 27.21 2.97
C THR A 160 20.41 28.31 3.71
N ASP A 161 20.25 28.40 5.03
CA ASP A 161 20.95 29.41 5.85
C ASP A 161 22.46 29.16 5.88
N GLU A 162 22.90 27.92 6.10
CA GLU A 162 24.31 27.55 6.15
C GLU A 162 24.99 27.70 4.77
N LEU A 163 24.34 27.31 3.67
CA LEU A 163 24.88 27.50 2.33
C LEU A 163 25.00 28.98 1.97
N ARG A 164 23.99 29.77 2.33
CA ARG A 164 24.05 31.21 2.11
C ARG A 164 25.21 31.85 2.89
N ALA A 165 25.39 31.49 4.14
CA ALA A 165 26.49 31.97 4.96
C ALA A 165 27.87 31.56 4.40
N LEU A 166 27.99 30.32 3.87
CA LEU A 166 29.22 29.77 3.33
C LEU A 166 29.58 30.34 1.96
N THR A 167 28.61 30.53 1.07
CA THR A 167 28.81 30.93 -0.32
C THR A 167 28.69 32.43 -0.53
N GLY A 168 27.94 33.12 0.36
CA GLY A 168 27.64 34.55 0.27
C GLY A 168 26.74 34.90 -0.91
N PHE A 169 25.92 33.96 -1.43
CA PHE A 169 24.89 34.27 -2.40
C PHE A 169 23.79 35.13 -1.78
N ASP A 170 23.16 35.98 -2.59
CA ASP A 170 22.06 36.85 -2.13
C ASP A 170 20.81 36.05 -1.75
N ARG A 171 20.57 34.92 -2.43
CA ARG A 171 19.46 34.01 -2.20
C ARG A 171 19.91 32.55 -2.30
N VAL A 172 19.48 31.72 -1.36
CA VAL A 172 19.61 30.27 -1.42
C VAL A 172 18.23 29.67 -1.13
N MET A 173 17.77 28.77 -2.01
CA MET A 173 16.46 28.14 -1.94
C MET A 173 16.62 26.63 -1.88
N ALA A 174 15.80 25.96 -1.06
CA ALA A 174 15.55 24.53 -1.20
C ALA A 174 14.33 24.33 -2.12
N TYR A 175 14.60 23.80 -3.27
CA TYR A 175 13.62 23.51 -4.33
C TYR A 175 13.33 22.03 -4.33
N ARG A 176 12.05 21.63 -4.08
CA ARG A 176 11.61 20.24 -4.03
C ARG A 176 10.79 19.90 -5.25
N PHE A 177 11.11 18.78 -5.92
CA PHE A 177 10.27 18.25 -6.99
C PHE A 177 9.03 17.54 -6.43
N ARG A 178 7.90 17.80 -7.06
CA ARG A 178 6.60 17.19 -6.78
C ARG A 178 6.36 15.98 -7.69
N PRO A 179 5.38 15.10 -7.40
CA PRO A 179 5.04 13.96 -8.24
C PRO A 179 4.60 14.30 -9.67
N ASP A 180 4.10 15.53 -9.90
CA ASP A 180 3.75 16.08 -11.21
C ASP A 180 4.95 16.70 -11.94
N ASP A 181 6.17 16.46 -11.45
CA ASP A 181 7.42 17.03 -11.92
C ASP A 181 7.55 18.56 -11.78
N SER A 182 6.54 19.25 -11.24
CA SER A 182 6.68 20.65 -10.85
C SER A 182 7.62 20.79 -9.66
N GLY A 183 8.21 21.95 -9.47
CA GLY A 183 9.05 22.21 -8.32
C GLY A 183 8.49 23.31 -7.44
N GLU A 184 8.76 23.21 -6.16
CA GLU A 184 8.32 24.18 -5.15
C GLU A 184 9.49 24.65 -4.30
N VAL A 185 9.56 25.94 -4.02
CA VAL A 185 10.50 26.51 -3.05
C VAL A 185 9.96 26.30 -1.64
N VAL A 186 10.47 25.27 -0.95
CA VAL A 186 9.97 24.86 0.39
C VAL A 186 10.71 25.57 1.53
N ALA A 187 11.96 25.99 1.32
CA ALA A 187 12.72 26.81 2.26
C ALA A 187 13.57 27.83 1.51
N GLU A 188 13.85 28.94 2.14
CA GLU A 188 14.61 30.03 1.51
C GLU A 188 15.36 30.86 2.55
N SER A 189 16.60 31.27 2.20
CA SER A 189 17.38 32.26 2.88
C SER A 189 17.79 33.33 1.87
N CYS A 190 17.35 34.59 2.05
CA CYS A 190 17.65 35.67 1.13
C CYS A 190 17.97 36.96 1.88
N ILE A 191 18.62 37.91 1.17
CA ILE A 191 18.85 39.26 1.68
C ILE A 191 17.52 40.04 1.75
N PRO A 192 17.35 41.00 2.69
CA PRO A 192 16.09 41.71 2.89
C PRO A 192 15.59 42.54 1.69
N THR A 193 16.46 42.83 0.73
CA THR A 193 16.12 43.61 -0.46
C THR A 193 15.48 42.82 -1.58
N LEU A 194 15.44 41.50 -1.46
CA LEU A 194 14.85 40.62 -2.46
C LEU A 194 13.48 40.08 -2.00
N ASP A 195 12.50 40.05 -2.92
CA ASP A 195 11.20 39.45 -2.66
C ASP A 195 11.34 37.94 -2.46
N PRO A 196 10.70 37.35 -1.44
CA PRO A 196 10.82 35.94 -1.17
C PRO A 196 10.08 35.08 -2.24
N TYR A 197 10.68 33.91 -2.54
CA TYR A 197 10.11 32.93 -3.43
C TYR A 197 9.53 31.70 -2.68
N ARG A 198 9.69 31.63 -1.38
CA ARG A 198 9.17 30.55 -0.55
C ARG A 198 7.67 30.33 -0.80
N GLY A 199 7.27 29.11 -1.03
CA GLY A 199 5.89 28.70 -1.36
C GLY A 199 5.50 28.90 -2.82
N ARG A 200 6.41 29.39 -3.67
CA ARG A 200 6.14 29.49 -5.12
C ARG A 200 6.41 28.16 -5.81
N ARG A 201 5.56 27.80 -6.76
CA ARG A 201 5.73 26.64 -7.65
C ARG A 201 6.22 27.08 -9.04
N TYR A 202 6.93 26.17 -9.68
CA TYR A 202 7.48 26.32 -11.02
C TYR A 202 7.13 25.05 -11.82
N PRO A 203 6.66 25.17 -13.07
CA PRO A 203 6.25 24.00 -13.85
C PRO A 203 7.45 23.14 -14.26
N ALA A 204 7.17 21.86 -14.57
CA ALA A 204 8.16 20.87 -15.00
C ALA A 204 8.98 21.34 -16.22
N SER A 205 8.43 22.22 -17.05
CA SER A 205 9.10 22.78 -18.24
C SER A 205 10.26 23.72 -17.94
N ASP A 206 10.37 24.26 -16.69
CA ASP A 206 11.48 25.15 -16.31
C ASP A 206 12.76 24.36 -16.06
N ILE A 207 12.65 23.09 -15.61
CA ILE A 207 13.78 22.16 -15.47
C ILE A 207 13.44 20.85 -16.20
N PRO A 208 13.71 20.77 -17.51
CA PRO A 208 13.32 19.63 -18.33
C PRO A 208 14.04 18.33 -17.93
N ALA A 209 13.50 17.18 -18.34
CA ALA A 209 13.95 15.85 -17.90
C ALA A 209 15.44 15.57 -18.17
N GLN A 210 15.99 16.08 -19.30
CA GLN A 210 17.43 15.93 -19.58
C GLN A 210 18.30 16.71 -18.59
N ALA A 211 17.87 17.90 -18.17
CA ALA A 211 18.59 18.67 -17.16
C ALA A 211 18.55 17.97 -15.81
N ARG A 212 17.39 17.42 -15.42
CA ARG A 212 17.24 16.64 -14.18
C ARG A 212 18.16 15.42 -14.13
N ARG A 213 18.31 14.70 -15.27
CA ARG A 213 19.28 13.58 -15.36
C ARG A 213 20.73 14.04 -15.14
N LEU A 214 21.11 15.18 -15.71
CA LEU A 214 22.45 15.70 -15.50
C LEU A 214 22.71 16.17 -14.07
N TYR A 215 21.70 16.66 -13.35
CA TYR A 215 21.80 17.00 -11.93
C TYR A 215 22.01 15.79 -11.02
N VAL A 216 21.68 14.57 -11.48
CA VAL A 216 22.00 13.32 -10.75
C VAL A 216 23.44 12.91 -11.02
N VAL A 217 23.95 13.08 -12.25
CA VAL A 217 25.32 12.71 -12.64
C VAL A 217 26.34 13.72 -12.10
N ASN A 218 26.06 15.01 -12.23
CA ASN A 218 26.89 16.09 -11.72
C ASN A 218 26.09 16.92 -10.72
N THR A 219 26.28 16.59 -9.44
CA THR A 219 25.49 17.11 -8.32
C THR A 219 25.71 18.59 -8.06
N LEU A 220 26.78 19.17 -8.60
CA LEU A 220 27.13 20.55 -8.41
C LEU A 220 27.29 21.31 -9.72
N ARG A 221 26.61 22.43 -9.87
CA ARG A 221 26.68 23.27 -11.04
C ARG A 221 26.88 24.75 -10.65
N LEU A 222 27.90 25.40 -11.20
CA LEU A 222 28.13 26.82 -11.06
C LEU A 222 27.96 27.51 -12.42
N ILE A 223 27.30 28.68 -12.42
CA ILE A 223 27.28 29.69 -13.45
C ILE A 223 27.87 30.95 -12.84
N ALA A 224 29.15 31.20 -13.11
CA ALA A 224 29.86 32.27 -12.44
C ALA A 224 29.43 33.66 -12.93
N ASP A 225 29.09 33.79 -14.20
CA ASP A 225 28.59 35.00 -14.83
C ASP A 225 27.63 34.66 -15.97
N VAL A 226 26.35 35.02 -15.78
CA VAL A 226 25.27 34.82 -16.76
C VAL A 226 25.50 35.64 -18.04
N GLY A 227 26.15 36.78 -17.91
CA GLY A 227 26.44 37.70 -19.02
C GLY A 227 27.74 37.40 -19.78
N ALA A 228 28.57 36.48 -19.28
CA ALA A 228 29.85 36.16 -19.90
C ALA A 228 29.71 35.37 -21.23
N PRO A 229 30.58 35.63 -22.19
CA PRO A 229 30.62 34.89 -23.45
C PRO A 229 31.09 33.44 -23.19
N VAL A 230 30.52 32.46 -23.90
CA VAL A 230 31.02 31.08 -23.87
C VAL A 230 32.32 30.94 -24.66
N VAL A 231 33.20 30.07 -24.20
CA VAL A 231 34.48 29.77 -24.86
C VAL A 231 34.33 28.48 -25.69
N PRO A 232 34.48 28.51 -27.02
CA PRO A 232 34.31 27.34 -27.83
C PRO A 232 35.44 26.32 -27.63
N LEU A 233 35.13 25.04 -27.78
CA LEU A 233 36.12 23.95 -27.88
C LEU A 233 36.63 23.85 -29.33
N LEU A 234 37.93 23.83 -29.48
CA LEU A 234 38.63 23.59 -30.74
C LEU A 234 38.96 22.11 -30.88
N GLN A 235 38.81 21.56 -32.09
CA GLN A 235 39.11 20.18 -32.46
C GLN A 235 39.63 20.05 -33.87
N ARG A 236 40.33 18.96 -34.19
CA ARG A 236 40.76 18.65 -35.57
C ARG A 236 39.87 17.63 -36.25
N GLU A 237 39.31 16.68 -35.50
CA GLU A 237 38.46 15.62 -35.99
C GLU A 237 37.03 15.90 -35.59
N ALA A 238 36.06 15.59 -36.46
CA ALA A 238 34.66 15.80 -36.16
C ALA A 238 34.15 14.82 -35.10
N GLY A 239 33.55 15.33 -34.04
CA GLY A 239 32.88 14.56 -32.99
C GLY A 239 32.51 15.44 -31.80
N PRO A 240 31.48 15.15 -31.06
CA PRO A 240 31.17 15.86 -29.84
C PRO A 240 31.98 15.32 -28.66
N LEU A 241 32.34 16.17 -27.69
CA LEU A 241 32.91 15.78 -26.41
C LEU A 241 31.81 15.81 -25.37
N ASP A 242 31.58 14.68 -24.67
CA ASP A 242 30.65 14.64 -23.56
C ASP A 242 31.23 15.34 -22.34
N LEU A 243 30.57 16.42 -21.92
CA LEU A 243 30.89 17.25 -20.76
C LEU A 243 29.95 17.01 -19.57
N SER A 244 29.27 15.88 -19.49
CA SER A 244 28.34 15.57 -18.37
C SER A 244 29.01 15.73 -17.01
N ALA A 245 30.26 15.29 -16.85
CA ALA A 245 31.03 15.38 -15.61
C ALA A 245 31.81 16.72 -15.47
N SER A 246 31.83 17.57 -16.51
CA SER A 246 32.62 18.80 -16.53
C SER A 246 32.03 19.89 -15.63
N ILE A 247 32.90 20.53 -14.83
CA ILE A 247 32.53 21.66 -13.98
C ILE A 247 32.47 22.99 -14.78
N LEU A 248 33.18 23.08 -15.90
CA LEU A 248 33.25 24.26 -16.76
C LEU A 248 32.24 24.20 -17.93
N ARG A 249 31.52 23.11 -18.13
CA ARG A 249 30.54 22.98 -19.20
C ARG A 249 29.69 24.25 -19.35
N SER A 250 29.54 24.80 -20.55
CA SER A 250 28.67 25.94 -20.80
C SER A 250 27.20 25.62 -20.58
N VAL A 251 26.37 26.62 -20.47
CA VAL A 251 24.96 26.54 -20.12
C VAL A 251 24.11 26.74 -21.36
N SER A 252 22.96 26.07 -21.42
CA SER A 252 21.98 26.29 -22.49
C SER A 252 21.63 27.79 -22.60
N PRO A 253 21.63 28.36 -23.81
CA PRO A 253 21.23 29.76 -24.02
C PRO A 253 19.83 30.06 -23.50
N ILE A 254 18.93 29.08 -23.52
CA ILE A 254 17.56 29.20 -22.98
C ILE A 254 17.59 29.39 -21.45
N HIS A 255 18.46 28.65 -20.75
CA HIS A 255 18.60 28.78 -19.32
C HIS A 255 19.29 30.10 -18.92
N ILE A 256 20.23 30.56 -19.72
CA ILE A 256 20.86 31.92 -19.56
C ILE A 256 19.79 33.00 -19.72
N GLU A 257 18.93 32.94 -20.73
CA GLU A 257 17.82 33.87 -20.92
C GLU A 257 16.84 33.84 -19.74
N TYR A 258 16.54 32.64 -19.22
CA TYR A 258 15.68 32.46 -18.03
C TYR A 258 16.27 33.16 -16.80
N LEU A 259 17.55 32.93 -16.48
CA LEU A 259 18.23 33.60 -15.36
C LEU A 259 18.32 35.12 -15.55
N SER A 260 18.58 35.56 -16.76
CA SER A 260 18.62 37.01 -17.10
C SER A 260 17.23 37.64 -16.87
N ASN A 261 16.15 36.99 -17.24
CA ASN A 261 14.78 37.46 -16.99
C ASN A 261 14.45 37.53 -15.50
N MET A 262 15.10 36.70 -14.66
CA MET A 262 14.99 36.77 -13.19
C MET A 262 15.88 37.86 -12.58
N GLY A 263 16.72 38.53 -13.38
CA GLY A 263 17.73 39.47 -12.88
C GLY A 263 18.91 38.83 -12.15
N VAL A 264 19.14 37.54 -12.37
CA VAL A 264 20.23 36.77 -11.75
C VAL A 264 21.46 36.86 -12.61
N ALA A 265 22.59 37.30 -12.00
CA ALA A 265 23.88 37.42 -12.68
C ALA A 265 24.82 36.24 -12.41
N ALA A 266 24.65 35.52 -11.32
CA ALA A 266 25.35 34.25 -11.05
C ALA A 266 24.43 33.26 -10.37
N SER A 267 24.60 31.95 -10.68
CA SER A 267 23.80 30.88 -10.13
C SER A 267 24.66 29.69 -9.74
N MET A 268 24.31 29.03 -8.65
CA MET A 268 24.85 27.71 -8.29
C MET A 268 23.73 26.80 -7.84
N SER A 269 23.79 25.53 -8.27
CA SER A 269 22.87 24.51 -7.79
C SER A 269 23.64 23.33 -7.21
N VAL A 270 23.11 22.78 -6.10
CA VAL A 270 23.62 21.57 -5.48
C VAL A 270 22.46 20.60 -5.37
N SER A 271 22.63 19.39 -5.87
CA SER A 271 21.57 18.40 -5.97
C SER A 271 21.31 17.69 -4.65
N ILE A 272 20.04 17.48 -4.33
CA ILE A 272 19.58 16.59 -3.25
C ILE A 272 19.13 15.30 -3.92
N VAL A 273 20.00 14.26 -3.89
CA VAL A 273 19.75 12.98 -4.55
C VAL A 273 19.41 11.94 -3.49
N ILE A 274 18.27 11.25 -3.65
CA ILE A 274 17.80 10.20 -2.75
C ILE A 274 17.49 8.96 -3.58
N ASN A 275 18.08 7.83 -3.24
CA ASN A 275 17.92 6.55 -3.97
C ASN A 275 18.21 6.66 -5.49
N GLY A 276 19.21 7.49 -5.87
CA GLY A 276 19.57 7.70 -7.28
C GLY A 276 18.59 8.59 -8.06
N GLN A 277 17.61 9.20 -7.41
CA GLN A 277 16.66 10.12 -8.00
C GLN A 277 16.86 11.54 -7.49
N LEU A 278 16.64 12.51 -8.35
CA LEU A 278 16.69 13.93 -7.99
C LEU A 278 15.44 14.29 -7.17
N TRP A 279 15.60 14.37 -5.85
CA TRP A 279 14.53 14.75 -4.93
C TRP A 279 14.31 16.26 -4.88
N GLY A 280 15.40 17.03 -5.01
CA GLY A 280 15.37 18.48 -4.95
C GLY A 280 16.71 19.12 -5.30
N LEU A 281 16.78 20.44 -5.20
CA LEU A 281 17.97 21.25 -5.43
C LEU A 281 18.13 22.30 -4.32
N LEU A 282 19.37 22.57 -3.92
CA LEU A 282 19.71 23.81 -3.25
C LEU A 282 20.14 24.81 -4.35
N ALA A 283 19.26 25.73 -4.71
CA ALA A 283 19.47 26.71 -5.77
C ALA A 283 19.92 28.05 -5.19
N CYS A 284 21.08 28.51 -5.62
CA CYS A 284 21.70 29.76 -5.15
C CYS A 284 21.69 30.80 -6.28
N HIS A 285 21.26 32.03 -5.99
CA HIS A 285 21.22 33.14 -6.94
C HIS A 285 21.95 34.37 -6.38
N HIS A 286 22.70 35.06 -7.24
CA HIS A 286 23.35 36.30 -6.91
C HIS A 286 23.07 37.34 -7.98
N MET A 287 22.94 38.61 -7.55
CA MET A 287 22.54 39.68 -8.44
C MET A 287 23.75 40.35 -9.14
N GLN A 288 24.96 39.89 -8.85
CA GLN A 288 26.21 40.24 -9.52
C GLN A 288 26.96 38.97 -9.90
N PRO A 289 27.88 39.00 -10.91
CA PRO A 289 28.77 37.89 -11.20
C PRO A 289 29.51 37.43 -9.94
N ARG A 290 29.55 36.11 -9.72
CA ARG A 290 30.15 35.51 -8.53
C ARG A 290 30.77 34.14 -8.82
N GLN A 291 32.08 34.07 -8.61
CA GLN A 291 32.80 32.81 -8.62
C GLN A 291 32.96 32.29 -7.18
N VAL A 292 32.52 31.07 -6.93
CA VAL A 292 32.68 30.36 -5.66
C VAL A 292 33.88 29.41 -5.79
N PRO A 293 34.87 29.46 -4.87
CA PRO A 293 36.04 28.59 -4.92
C PRO A 293 35.64 27.09 -4.99
N TYR A 294 36.42 26.30 -5.70
CA TYR A 294 36.15 24.87 -5.89
C TYR A 294 36.00 24.14 -4.55
N SER A 295 36.89 24.40 -3.58
CA SER A 295 36.84 23.79 -2.24
C SER A 295 35.54 24.11 -1.47
N VAL A 296 35.03 25.36 -1.62
CA VAL A 296 33.76 25.78 -1.00
C VAL A 296 32.59 25.06 -1.66
N ARG A 297 32.61 24.89 -2.99
CA ARG A 297 31.60 24.14 -3.73
C ARG A 297 31.57 22.67 -3.29
N MET A 298 32.75 22.03 -3.13
CA MET A 298 32.84 20.66 -2.61
C MET A 298 32.27 20.55 -1.19
N ALA A 299 32.50 21.53 -0.34
CA ALA A 299 31.89 21.56 0.99
C ALA A 299 30.36 21.66 0.91
N CYS A 300 29.82 22.45 -0.03
CA CYS A 300 28.36 22.50 -0.29
C CYS A 300 27.81 21.17 -0.76
N ASP A 301 28.54 20.44 -1.63
CA ASP A 301 28.14 19.12 -2.09
C ASP A 301 28.09 18.12 -0.93
N VAL A 302 29.11 18.09 -0.06
CA VAL A 302 29.12 17.24 1.15
C VAL A 302 27.96 17.59 2.07
N ILE A 303 27.66 18.88 2.27
CA ILE A 303 26.50 19.32 3.06
C ILE A 303 25.20 18.80 2.45
N ALA A 304 25.05 18.87 1.12
CA ALA A 304 23.87 18.33 0.43
C ALA A 304 23.76 16.81 0.53
N GLN A 305 24.87 16.07 0.52
CA GLN A 305 24.90 14.63 0.73
C GLN A 305 24.45 14.26 2.17
N VAL A 306 24.92 14.98 3.18
CA VAL A 306 24.48 14.81 4.57
C VAL A 306 22.98 15.11 4.71
N LEU A 307 22.54 16.21 4.09
CA LEU A 307 21.11 16.57 4.04
C LEU A 307 20.27 15.48 3.38
N SER A 308 20.71 14.99 2.21
CA SER A 308 20.04 13.90 1.48
C SER A 308 19.88 12.63 2.33
N SER A 309 20.96 12.24 3.03
CA SER A 309 20.94 11.09 3.93
C SER A 309 19.96 11.27 5.10
N ASN A 310 19.91 12.46 5.68
CA ASN A 310 18.98 12.75 6.78
C ASN A 310 17.52 12.77 6.33
N ILE A 311 17.23 13.36 5.17
CA ILE A 311 15.90 13.35 4.57
C ILE A 311 15.47 11.90 4.28
N GLN A 312 16.35 11.11 3.65
CA GLN A 312 16.10 9.69 3.36
C GLN A 312 15.77 8.91 4.63
N ASN A 313 16.57 9.07 5.69
CA ASN A 313 16.34 8.40 6.96
C ASN A 313 15.00 8.82 7.60
N SER A 314 14.65 10.10 7.51
CA SER A 314 13.37 10.61 8.03
C SER A 314 12.17 10.05 7.25
N LEU A 315 12.27 9.99 5.93
CA LEU A 315 11.23 9.39 5.07
C LEU A 315 11.07 7.90 5.35
N LEU A 316 12.19 7.16 5.47
CA LEU A 316 12.16 5.72 5.77
C LEU A 316 11.55 5.44 7.15
N ARG A 317 11.91 6.23 8.18
CA ARG A 317 11.32 6.08 9.52
C ARG A 317 9.80 6.30 9.49
N ALA A 318 9.36 7.40 8.89
CA ALA A 318 7.93 7.70 8.77
C ALA A 318 7.18 6.58 8.01
N GLN A 319 7.79 6.04 6.95
CA GLN A 319 7.22 4.92 6.20
C GLN A 319 7.15 3.65 7.05
N THR A 320 8.24 3.31 7.78
CA THR A 320 8.29 2.12 8.65
C THR A 320 7.24 2.20 9.77
N GLU A 321 7.17 3.32 10.48
CA GLU A 321 6.19 3.55 11.55
C GLU A 321 4.75 3.40 11.03
N ARG A 322 4.45 3.93 9.85
CA ARG A 322 3.13 3.78 9.21
C ARG A 322 2.83 2.33 8.83
N THR A 323 3.81 1.63 8.26
CA THR A 323 3.64 0.23 7.86
C THR A 323 3.46 -0.69 9.06
N GLU A 324 4.20 -0.48 10.15
CA GLU A 324 4.06 -1.23 11.40
C GLU A 324 2.71 -0.99 12.08
N ALA A 325 2.26 0.26 12.14
CA ALA A 325 0.94 0.61 12.66
C ALA A 325 -0.18 -0.08 11.84
N ALA A 326 -0.08 -0.03 10.51
CA ALA A 326 -1.02 -0.69 9.62
C ALA A 326 -1.01 -2.22 9.75
N ALA A 327 0.19 -2.83 9.92
CA ALA A 327 0.31 -4.27 10.15
C ALA A 327 -0.38 -4.71 11.44
N THR A 328 -0.34 -3.88 12.49
CA THR A 328 -1.05 -4.14 13.74
C THR A 328 -2.57 -4.13 13.56
N VAL A 329 -3.10 -3.16 12.83
CA VAL A 329 -4.54 -3.08 12.52
C VAL A 329 -4.96 -4.28 11.66
N ARG A 330 -4.16 -4.62 10.64
CA ARG A 330 -4.41 -5.77 9.77
C ARG A 330 -4.46 -7.08 10.56
N SER A 331 -3.53 -7.31 11.48
CA SER A 331 -3.50 -8.52 12.31
C SER A 331 -4.75 -8.66 13.17
N ARG A 332 -5.25 -7.55 13.73
CA ARG A 332 -6.51 -7.54 14.49
C ARG A 332 -7.72 -7.80 13.60
N LEU A 333 -7.77 -7.18 12.43
CA LEU A 333 -8.82 -7.42 11.44
C LEU A 333 -8.91 -8.90 11.05
N ILE A 334 -7.76 -9.53 10.76
CA ILE A 334 -7.71 -10.96 10.41
C ILE A 334 -8.18 -11.83 11.58
N ALA A 335 -7.71 -11.54 12.79
CA ALA A 335 -8.15 -12.29 13.98
C ALA A 335 -9.68 -12.21 14.16
N ASP A 336 -10.26 -11.03 13.95
CA ASP A 336 -11.70 -10.84 14.05
C ASP A 336 -12.47 -11.56 12.94
N ILE A 337 -11.98 -11.57 11.70
CA ILE A 337 -12.58 -12.33 10.60
C ILE A 337 -12.58 -13.83 10.90
N LEU A 338 -11.45 -14.35 11.40
CA LEU A 338 -11.33 -15.78 11.75
C LEU A 338 -12.23 -16.19 12.92
N HIS A 339 -12.55 -15.27 13.85
CA HIS A 339 -13.40 -15.57 15.01
C HIS A 339 -14.90 -15.38 14.75
N SER A 340 -15.29 -14.42 13.91
CA SER A 340 -16.69 -14.03 13.72
C SER A 340 -17.31 -14.57 12.43
N ASP A 341 -16.51 -15.07 11.50
CA ASP A 341 -16.94 -15.45 10.14
C ASP A 341 -17.75 -14.37 9.40
N ASP A 342 -17.59 -13.10 9.79
CA ASP A 342 -18.28 -11.94 9.20
C ASP A 342 -17.27 -10.84 8.85
N GLU A 343 -16.85 -10.82 7.59
CA GLU A 343 -15.88 -9.86 7.05
C GLU A 343 -16.41 -8.41 7.14
N TYR A 344 -17.72 -8.24 6.90
CA TYR A 344 -18.36 -6.94 7.03
C TYR A 344 -18.28 -6.42 8.47
N ALA A 345 -18.64 -7.25 9.45
CA ALA A 345 -18.61 -6.85 10.85
C ALA A 345 -17.18 -6.54 11.34
N ALA A 346 -16.20 -7.31 10.88
CA ALA A 346 -14.78 -7.08 11.17
C ALA A 346 -14.29 -5.77 10.55
N LEU A 347 -14.54 -5.54 9.25
CA LEU A 347 -14.20 -4.29 8.57
C LEU A 347 -14.88 -3.08 9.20
N ALA A 348 -16.17 -3.17 9.51
CA ALA A 348 -16.92 -2.10 10.15
C ALA A 348 -16.34 -1.70 11.50
N ARG A 349 -15.86 -2.68 12.29
CA ARG A 349 -15.23 -2.47 13.60
C ARG A 349 -13.90 -1.76 13.50
N HIS A 350 -13.07 -2.13 12.52
CA HIS A 350 -11.72 -1.59 12.32
C HIS A 350 -11.66 -0.42 11.31
N ALA A 351 -12.78 0.02 10.74
CA ALA A 351 -12.82 1.06 9.71
C ALA A 351 -12.16 2.38 10.14
N ALA A 352 -12.34 2.80 11.40
CA ALA A 352 -11.72 4.02 11.93
C ALA A 352 -10.19 3.90 12.05
N GLU A 353 -9.68 2.74 12.45
CA GLU A 353 -8.24 2.48 12.55
C GLU A 353 -7.62 2.40 11.15
N LEU A 354 -8.31 1.78 10.19
CA LEU A 354 -7.91 1.75 8.79
C LEU A 354 -7.91 3.15 8.16
N CYS A 355 -8.89 4.01 8.48
CA CYS A 355 -8.86 5.43 8.09
C CYS A 355 -7.56 6.11 8.53
N THR A 356 -7.15 5.90 9.77
CA THR A 356 -5.92 6.49 10.31
C THR A 356 -4.69 5.96 9.57
N ALA A 357 -4.61 4.64 9.34
CA ALA A 357 -3.48 4.02 8.64
C ALA A 357 -3.38 4.49 7.16
N LEU A 358 -4.51 4.71 6.49
CA LEU A 358 -4.63 5.16 5.12
C LEU A 358 -4.71 6.68 4.97
N ARG A 359 -4.64 7.45 6.07
CA ARG A 359 -4.83 8.92 6.08
C ARG A 359 -6.13 9.33 5.37
N ALA A 360 -7.16 8.52 5.50
CA ALA A 360 -8.49 8.82 5.01
C ALA A 360 -9.30 9.56 6.09
N GLU A 361 -10.23 10.40 5.67
CA GLU A 361 -11.08 11.20 6.58
C GLU A 361 -12.42 10.51 6.85
N ALA A 362 -12.82 9.60 5.98
CA ALA A 362 -14.03 8.81 6.15
C ALA A 362 -13.87 7.41 5.56
N ALA A 363 -14.68 6.48 6.04
CA ALA A 363 -14.83 5.16 5.45
C ALA A 363 -16.30 4.77 5.32
N VAL A 364 -16.57 3.94 4.31
CA VAL A 364 -17.85 3.28 4.08
C VAL A 364 -17.58 1.79 3.94
N VAL A 365 -18.26 0.98 4.75
CA VAL A 365 -18.27 -0.48 4.57
C VAL A 365 -19.69 -0.87 4.17
N ALA A 366 -19.85 -1.47 3.02
CA ALA A 366 -21.14 -1.84 2.46
C ALA A 366 -21.13 -3.26 1.92
N THR A 367 -22.23 -4.01 2.14
CA THR A 367 -22.48 -5.30 1.51
C THR A 367 -23.97 -5.60 1.51
N GLY A 368 -24.58 -5.85 0.35
CA GLY A 368 -26.02 -6.03 0.22
C GLY A 368 -26.79 -4.82 0.81
N ALA A 369 -27.63 -5.07 1.82
CA ALA A 369 -28.39 -4.02 2.51
C ALA A 369 -27.67 -3.43 3.75
N LYS A 370 -26.49 -3.96 4.12
CA LYS A 370 -25.74 -3.48 5.27
C LYS A 370 -24.85 -2.30 4.86
N LEU A 371 -24.88 -1.22 5.63
CA LEU A 371 -24.09 -0.01 5.42
C LEU A 371 -23.56 0.49 6.76
N GLN A 372 -22.25 0.70 6.85
CA GLN A 372 -21.59 1.34 7.99
C GLN A 372 -20.81 2.56 7.52
N LEU A 373 -21.01 3.68 8.19
CA LEU A 373 -20.37 4.96 7.89
C LEU A 373 -19.45 5.38 9.03
N VAL A 374 -18.26 5.89 8.69
CA VAL A 374 -17.26 6.42 9.62
C VAL A 374 -16.72 7.75 9.10
N GLY A 375 -16.41 8.71 9.98
CA GLY A 375 -15.75 9.96 9.61
C GLY A 375 -16.65 11.05 9.04
N GLY A 376 -17.95 11.01 9.33
CA GLY A 376 -18.89 12.11 9.01
C GLY A 376 -19.31 12.19 7.53
N ILE A 377 -19.15 11.11 6.76
CA ILE A 377 -19.79 10.98 5.45
C ILE A 377 -21.30 10.81 5.61
N GLN A 378 -22.05 11.50 4.76
CA GLN A 378 -23.51 11.37 4.72
C GLN A 378 -23.92 10.14 3.90
N GLU A 379 -25.05 9.53 4.27
CA GLU A 379 -25.53 8.32 3.60
C GLU A 379 -25.81 8.55 2.11
N GLU A 380 -26.33 9.71 1.75
CA GLU A 380 -26.57 10.11 0.35
C GLU A 380 -25.28 10.08 -0.49
N ALA A 381 -24.17 10.58 0.06
CA ALA A 381 -22.88 10.58 -0.60
C ALA A 381 -22.31 9.15 -0.74
N ALA A 382 -22.44 8.35 0.31
CA ALA A 382 -22.02 6.94 0.28
C ALA A 382 -22.80 6.15 -0.77
N GLN A 383 -24.12 6.31 -0.81
CA GLN A 383 -25.01 5.65 -1.80
C GLN A 383 -24.65 6.08 -3.22
N ALA A 384 -24.42 7.39 -3.47
CA ALA A 384 -24.03 7.87 -4.79
C ALA A 384 -22.72 7.22 -5.30
N ILE A 385 -21.74 7.07 -4.42
CA ILE A 385 -20.46 6.41 -4.77
C ILE A 385 -20.68 4.92 -5.03
N LEU A 386 -21.48 4.24 -4.22
CA LEU A 386 -21.81 2.82 -4.40
C LEU A 386 -22.62 2.57 -5.67
N GLU A 387 -23.57 3.45 -6.00
CA GLU A 387 -24.33 3.42 -7.28
C GLU A 387 -23.37 3.52 -8.47
N TRP A 388 -22.43 4.45 -8.41
CA TRP A 388 -21.43 4.61 -9.46
C TRP A 388 -20.53 3.38 -9.61
N LEU A 389 -20.00 2.83 -8.52
CA LEU A 389 -19.21 1.60 -8.54
C LEU A 389 -20.03 0.42 -9.07
N GLY A 390 -21.29 0.31 -8.69
CA GLY A 390 -22.23 -0.73 -9.16
C GLY A 390 -22.60 -0.60 -10.64
N SER A 391 -22.44 0.58 -11.26
CA SER A 391 -22.65 0.78 -12.70
C SER A 391 -21.52 0.17 -13.57
N GLY A 392 -20.42 -0.31 -12.94
CA GLY A 392 -19.30 -0.98 -13.59
C GLY A 392 -18.50 -0.08 -14.52
N PRO A 393 -17.91 1.04 -14.03
CA PRO A 393 -17.05 1.88 -14.86
C PRO A 393 -15.89 1.08 -15.46
N ASP A 394 -15.48 1.40 -16.70
CA ASP A 394 -14.46 0.63 -17.46
C ASP A 394 -13.12 0.47 -16.75
N ASP A 395 -12.76 1.41 -15.87
CA ASP A 395 -11.49 1.42 -15.14
C ASP A 395 -11.59 0.85 -13.70
N VAL A 396 -12.79 0.40 -13.28
CA VAL A 396 -13.04 -0.22 -11.97
C VAL A 396 -13.19 -1.72 -12.11
N SER A 397 -12.26 -2.47 -11.56
CA SER A 397 -12.33 -3.94 -11.52
C SER A 397 -12.96 -4.42 -10.22
N PRO A 398 -13.87 -5.40 -10.24
CA PRO A 398 -14.47 -5.97 -9.04
C PRO A 398 -13.48 -6.81 -8.20
N ASP A 399 -12.28 -7.08 -8.71
CA ASP A 399 -11.28 -7.92 -8.07
C ASP A 399 -10.00 -7.15 -7.68
N ARG A 400 -9.93 -5.85 -8.02
CA ARG A 400 -8.74 -5.03 -7.79
C ARG A 400 -9.08 -3.75 -7.05
N LEU A 401 -8.10 -3.29 -6.29
CA LEU A 401 -8.12 -1.99 -5.67
C LEU A 401 -8.29 -0.89 -6.74
N PHE A 402 -9.21 0.02 -6.50
CA PHE A 402 -9.39 1.22 -7.32
C PHE A 402 -9.08 2.47 -6.49
N HIS A 403 -8.40 3.45 -7.08
CA HIS A 403 -8.16 4.72 -6.42
C HIS A 403 -8.23 5.91 -7.38
N THR A 404 -8.64 7.04 -6.85
CA THR A 404 -8.61 8.33 -7.54
C THR A 404 -8.54 9.47 -6.52
N HIS A 405 -7.91 10.57 -6.90
CA HIS A 405 -7.94 11.82 -6.12
C HIS A 405 -8.86 12.88 -6.71
N ALA A 406 -9.52 12.57 -7.85
CA ALA A 406 -10.40 13.47 -8.56
C ALA A 406 -11.74 12.78 -8.90
N LEU A 407 -12.38 12.17 -7.89
CA LEU A 407 -13.63 11.42 -8.01
C LEU A 407 -14.75 12.20 -8.77
N PRO A 408 -14.97 13.51 -8.55
CA PRO A 408 -15.99 14.26 -9.28
C PRO A 408 -15.82 14.25 -10.80
N ARG A 409 -14.60 14.13 -11.30
CA ARG A 409 -14.30 14.04 -12.74
C ARG A 409 -14.63 12.67 -13.33
N ARG A 410 -14.73 11.64 -12.48
CA ARG A 410 -15.04 10.25 -12.88
C ARG A 410 -16.53 9.96 -12.84
N MET A 411 -17.27 10.64 -11.98
CA MET A 411 -18.70 10.44 -11.77
C MET A 411 -19.49 11.76 -11.90
N GLU A 412 -19.37 12.45 -13.02
CA GLU A 412 -19.93 13.79 -13.23
C GLU A 412 -21.43 13.88 -12.90
N ALA A 413 -22.22 12.87 -13.29
CA ALA A 413 -23.65 12.82 -13.04
C ALA A 413 -24.04 12.77 -11.54
N LEU A 414 -23.17 12.23 -10.69
CA LEU A 414 -23.40 12.05 -9.25
C LEU A 414 -22.49 12.93 -8.38
N ALA A 415 -21.64 13.76 -9.00
CA ALA A 415 -20.61 14.55 -8.31
C ALA A 415 -21.17 15.44 -7.20
N THR A 416 -22.33 16.07 -7.44
CA THR A 416 -22.99 16.93 -6.44
C THR A 416 -23.45 16.14 -5.21
N ARG A 417 -23.93 14.90 -5.38
CA ARG A 417 -24.36 14.02 -4.28
C ARG A 417 -23.18 13.51 -3.48
N ALA A 418 -22.03 13.28 -4.13
CA ALA A 418 -20.82 12.82 -3.49
C ALA A 418 -20.01 13.92 -2.78
N ALA A 419 -20.34 15.19 -3.00
CA ALA A 419 -19.63 16.31 -2.37
C ALA A 419 -19.68 16.23 -0.83
N PRO A 420 -18.59 16.59 -0.13
CA PRO A 420 -17.32 17.19 -0.60
C PRO A 420 -16.20 16.16 -0.88
N TRP A 421 -16.52 14.91 -1.13
CA TRP A 421 -15.56 13.82 -1.25
C TRP A 421 -14.95 13.78 -2.67
N CYS A 422 -13.63 13.97 -2.75
CA CYS A 422 -12.90 14.02 -4.00
C CYS A 422 -11.87 12.90 -4.16
N GLY A 423 -11.34 12.39 -3.04
CA GLY A 423 -10.45 11.21 -3.03
C GLY A 423 -11.23 9.95 -2.70
N LEU A 424 -11.03 8.89 -3.47
CA LEU A 424 -11.59 7.55 -3.24
C LEU A 424 -10.50 6.50 -3.35
N LEU A 425 -10.49 5.58 -2.38
CA LEU A 425 -9.76 4.33 -2.39
C LEU A 425 -10.78 3.23 -2.08
N ALA A 426 -11.04 2.35 -3.05
CA ALA A 426 -12.09 1.35 -2.99
C ALA A 426 -11.51 -0.07 -3.02
N LEU A 427 -11.85 -0.88 -2.03
CA LEU A 427 -11.45 -2.27 -1.86
C LEU A 427 -12.68 -3.17 -2.02
N PRO A 428 -12.78 -3.98 -3.08
CA PRO A 428 -13.84 -4.97 -3.22
C PRO A 428 -13.53 -6.19 -2.35
N PHE A 429 -14.34 -6.47 -1.33
CA PHE A 429 -14.10 -7.58 -0.42
C PHE A 429 -15.10 -8.73 -0.55
N ASP A 430 -16.29 -8.50 -1.10
CA ASP A 430 -17.30 -9.54 -1.35
C ASP A 430 -17.95 -9.33 -2.71
N ARG A 431 -17.45 -10.04 -3.72
CA ARG A 431 -17.92 -9.93 -5.09
C ARG A 431 -19.37 -10.41 -5.27
N GLU A 432 -19.77 -11.45 -4.56
CA GLU A 432 -21.10 -12.08 -4.74
C GLU A 432 -22.21 -11.18 -4.22
N ARG A 433 -21.92 -10.45 -3.12
CA ARG A 433 -22.86 -9.54 -2.46
C ARG A 433 -22.62 -8.07 -2.76
N GLY A 434 -21.67 -7.76 -3.65
CA GLY A 434 -21.29 -6.38 -3.98
C GLY A 434 -20.67 -5.65 -2.79
N GLY A 435 -19.80 -6.33 -2.02
CA GLY A 435 -19.17 -5.78 -0.83
C GLY A 435 -18.01 -4.84 -1.15
N TRP A 436 -18.05 -3.62 -0.61
CA TRP A 436 -17.03 -2.59 -0.77
C TRP A 436 -16.60 -1.99 0.57
N ALA A 437 -15.30 -1.84 0.75
CA ALA A 437 -14.73 -0.96 1.76
C ALA A 437 -14.13 0.27 1.05
N LEU A 438 -14.70 1.44 1.31
CA LEU A 438 -14.33 2.70 0.68
C LEU A 438 -13.65 3.59 1.71
N PHE A 439 -12.55 4.20 1.32
CA PHE A 439 -11.84 5.20 2.11
C PHE A 439 -11.81 6.50 1.33
N LEU A 440 -12.12 7.61 2.00
CA LEU A 440 -12.44 8.86 1.34
C LEU A 440 -11.62 10.01 1.91
N ARG A 441 -11.26 10.94 1.02
CA ARG A 441 -10.64 12.23 1.34
C ARG A 441 -11.52 13.35 0.83
N ARG A 442 -11.64 14.41 1.61
CA ARG A 442 -12.40 15.60 1.22
C ARG A 442 -11.68 16.39 0.14
N GLU A 443 -12.43 17.28 -0.48
CA GLU A 443 -11.86 18.28 -1.36
C GLU A 443 -10.80 19.09 -0.61
N GLN A 444 -9.61 19.14 -1.21
CA GLN A 444 -8.56 20.06 -0.80
C GLN A 444 -8.51 21.20 -1.81
N ILE A 445 -9.02 22.36 -1.41
CA ILE A 445 -8.87 23.57 -2.21
C ILE A 445 -7.43 24.04 -2.06
N GLU A 446 -6.63 23.80 -3.08
CA GLU A 446 -5.24 24.25 -3.11
C GLU A 446 -5.13 25.55 -3.92
N THR A 447 -4.60 26.61 -3.30
CA THR A 447 -4.19 27.81 -4.03
C THR A 447 -2.72 27.66 -4.37
N ILE A 448 -2.42 27.33 -5.61
CA ILE A 448 -1.05 27.22 -6.10
C ILE A 448 -0.55 28.62 -6.41
N HIS A 449 0.58 28.98 -5.82
CA HIS A 449 1.28 30.21 -6.07
C HIS A 449 2.38 29.96 -7.09
N TRP A 450 2.07 30.13 -8.37
CA TRP A 450 3.08 30.00 -9.42
C TRP A 450 4.02 31.20 -9.45
N GLY A 451 5.33 30.96 -9.60
CA GLY A 451 6.31 31.98 -9.90
C GLY A 451 6.21 32.47 -11.34
N GLY A 452 5.11 33.12 -11.68
CA GLY A 452 4.71 33.50 -13.03
C GLY A 452 3.69 32.54 -13.65
N ARG A 453 3.05 32.96 -14.74
CA ARG A 453 2.03 32.15 -15.44
C ARG A 453 2.66 30.85 -15.96
N PRO A 454 2.07 29.65 -15.73
CA PRO A 454 2.69 28.37 -16.06
C PRO A 454 2.83 28.12 -17.58
N GLU A 455 2.09 28.85 -18.41
CA GLU A 455 2.14 28.74 -19.87
C GLU A 455 3.35 29.50 -20.44
N LYS A 456 4.01 28.92 -21.45
CA LYS A 456 5.07 29.57 -22.23
C LYS A 456 4.43 30.55 -23.20
N GLU A 457 4.98 31.79 -23.30
CA GLU A 457 4.51 32.79 -24.26
C GLU A 457 5.23 32.60 -25.60
N VAL A 458 4.46 32.69 -26.70
CA VAL A 458 5.02 32.77 -28.06
C VAL A 458 5.28 34.23 -28.39
N ARG A 459 6.54 34.60 -28.61
CA ARG A 459 6.91 35.95 -29.07
C ARG A 459 7.51 35.93 -30.47
N PRO A 460 7.29 36.95 -31.31
CA PRO A 460 7.95 37.08 -32.59
C PRO A 460 9.45 37.29 -32.37
N GLY A 461 10.28 36.46 -32.96
CA GLY A 461 11.76 36.56 -32.96
C GLY A 461 12.32 36.76 -34.35
N PRO A 462 13.66 37.02 -34.49
CA PRO A 462 14.30 37.23 -35.77
C PRO A 462 14.17 36.07 -36.77
N LEU A 463 13.90 34.85 -36.26
CA LEU A 463 13.74 33.61 -37.03
C LEU A 463 12.29 33.12 -37.08
N GLY A 464 11.29 33.96 -36.74
CA GLY A 464 9.90 33.63 -36.67
C GLY A 464 9.34 33.59 -35.24
N PRO A 465 8.06 33.19 -35.04
CA PRO A 465 7.47 33.04 -33.73
C PRO A 465 8.25 31.99 -32.94
N ARG A 466 8.72 32.34 -31.72
CA ARG A 466 9.38 31.40 -30.81
C ARG A 466 8.72 31.40 -29.44
N LEU A 467 8.67 30.25 -28.79
CA LEU A 467 8.40 30.18 -27.38
C LEU A 467 9.55 30.90 -26.65
N THR A 468 9.23 31.80 -25.72
CA THR A 468 10.26 32.46 -24.89
C THR A 468 10.26 31.82 -23.50
N PRO A 469 11.44 31.76 -22.84
CA PRO A 469 11.47 31.52 -21.42
C PRO A 469 10.57 32.53 -20.71
N ARG A 470 10.05 32.15 -19.59
CA ARG A 470 9.13 32.96 -18.81
C ARG A 470 9.70 34.38 -18.61
N GLY A 471 8.96 35.39 -19.03
CA GLY A 471 9.37 36.79 -18.96
C GLY A 471 8.92 37.50 -17.68
N SER A 472 7.99 36.89 -16.93
CA SER A 472 7.51 37.45 -15.66
C SER A 472 7.49 36.34 -14.58
N PHE A 473 8.01 36.71 -13.42
CA PHE A 473 8.04 35.87 -12.21
C PHE A 473 7.10 36.44 -11.13
N GLU A 474 6.19 37.32 -11.51
CA GLU A 474 5.15 37.81 -10.62
C GLU A 474 4.24 36.67 -10.17
N LEU A 475 3.75 36.78 -8.93
CA LEU A 475 2.90 35.76 -8.33
C LEU A 475 1.60 35.58 -9.13
N TRP A 476 1.41 34.41 -9.72
CA TRP A 476 0.16 34.00 -10.36
C TRP A 476 -0.53 32.94 -9.51
N LYS A 477 -1.83 33.14 -9.23
CA LYS A 477 -2.59 32.26 -8.36
C LYS A 477 -3.51 31.37 -9.18
N GLU A 478 -3.38 30.09 -8.98
CA GLU A 478 -4.29 29.08 -9.50
C GLU A 478 -5.01 28.41 -8.34
N THR A 479 -6.35 28.32 -8.42
CA THR A 479 -7.15 27.60 -7.44
C THR A 479 -7.57 26.28 -8.06
N VAL A 480 -7.01 25.18 -7.56
CA VAL A 480 -7.40 23.83 -7.95
C VAL A 480 -8.56 23.39 -7.05
N ARG A 481 -9.65 22.97 -7.69
CA ARG A 481 -10.87 22.48 -7.03
C ARG A 481 -11.23 21.06 -7.52
N ALA A 482 -12.15 20.44 -6.82
CA ALA A 482 -12.66 19.10 -7.12
C ALA A 482 -11.57 18.00 -7.12
N THR A 483 -10.53 18.19 -6.29
CA THR A 483 -9.47 17.22 -6.07
C THR A 483 -9.19 17.06 -4.58
N ALA A 484 -8.64 15.92 -4.19
CA ALA A 484 -8.12 15.65 -2.86
C ALA A 484 -6.60 15.42 -2.93
N GLU A 485 -5.95 15.28 -1.78
CA GLU A 485 -4.56 14.84 -1.71
C GLU A 485 -4.41 13.47 -2.40
N PRO A 486 -3.46 13.29 -3.34
CA PRO A 486 -3.25 12.01 -4.00
C PRO A 486 -2.89 10.90 -3.02
N TRP A 487 -3.26 9.66 -3.34
CA TRP A 487 -2.89 8.48 -2.58
C TRP A 487 -1.40 8.17 -2.77
N GLU A 488 -0.66 8.06 -1.68
CA GLU A 488 0.77 7.72 -1.72
C GLU A 488 0.96 6.20 -1.94
N GLY A 489 2.11 5.80 -2.48
CA GLY A 489 2.42 4.38 -2.70
C GLY A 489 2.30 3.52 -1.44
N VAL A 490 2.72 4.04 -0.27
CA VAL A 490 2.61 3.35 1.03
C VAL A 490 1.15 3.07 1.40
N GLU A 491 0.24 4.00 1.14
CA GLU A 491 -1.19 3.83 1.42
C GLU A 491 -1.82 2.79 0.49
N LEU A 492 -1.42 2.81 -0.78
CA LEU A 492 -1.86 1.81 -1.76
C LEU A 492 -1.34 0.41 -1.41
N ASP A 493 -0.09 0.30 -0.95
CA ASP A 493 0.49 -0.97 -0.49
C ASP A 493 -0.23 -1.51 0.75
N ILE A 494 -0.54 -0.64 1.72
CA ILE A 494 -1.32 -1.02 2.92
C ILE A 494 -2.71 -1.52 2.50
N ALA A 495 -3.40 -0.78 1.64
CA ALA A 495 -4.72 -1.15 1.15
C ALA A 495 -4.71 -2.46 0.35
N GLY A 496 -3.69 -2.63 -0.51
CA GLY A 496 -3.47 -3.88 -1.25
C GLY A 496 -3.29 -5.08 -0.33
N GLN A 497 -2.47 -4.96 0.72
CA GLN A 497 -2.27 -6.00 1.71
C GLN A 497 -3.56 -6.34 2.49
N VAL A 498 -4.38 -5.35 2.81
CA VAL A 498 -5.69 -5.58 3.44
C VAL A 498 -6.61 -6.33 2.49
N LEU A 499 -6.67 -5.93 1.22
CA LEU A 499 -7.48 -6.59 0.21
C LEU A 499 -7.06 -8.06 -0.01
N ASP A 500 -5.74 -8.31 -0.12
CA ASP A 500 -5.20 -9.66 -0.28
C ASP A 500 -5.59 -10.59 0.88
N GLU A 501 -5.59 -10.08 2.11
CA GLU A 501 -6.01 -10.86 3.28
C GLU A 501 -7.51 -11.15 3.28
N LEU A 502 -8.33 -10.16 2.93
CA LEU A 502 -9.78 -10.34 2.80
C LEU A 502 -10.11 -11.41 1.74
N GLN A 503 -9.46 -11.34 0.58
CA GLN A 503 -9.65 -12.32 -0.49
C GLN A 503 -9.17 -13.72 -0.07
N ARG A 504 -8.05 -13.82 0.66
CA ARG A 504 -7.56 -15.09 1.22
C ARG A 504 -8.55 -15.69 2.21
N ALA A 505 -9.09 -14.89 3.12
CA ALA A 505 -10.10 -15.31 4.08
C ALA A 505 -11.38 -15.83 3.37
N GLN A 506 -11.85 -15.09 2.36
CA GLN A 506 -13.00 -15.48 1.54
C GLN A 506 -12.77 -16.80 0.81
N HIS A 507 -11.62 -16.97 0.14
CA HIS A 507 -11.27 -18.21 -0.54
C HIS A 507 -11.17 -19.41 0.43
N ALA A 508 -10.58 -19.21 1.61
CA ALA A 508 -10.51 -20.25 2.64
C ALA A 508 -11.90 -20.68 3.09
N ARG A 509 -12.79 -19.74 3.32
CA ARG A 509 -14.19 -19.99 3.70
C ARG A 509 -14.95 -20.74 2.62
N HIS A 510 -14.85 -20.30 1.35
CA HIS A 510 -15.47 -21.01 0.23
C HIS A 510 -14.96 -22.46 0.09
N ALA A 511 -13.66 -22.68 0.30
CA ALA A 511 -13.07 -24.01 0.29
C ALA A 511 -13.59 -24.87 1.44
N GLU A 512 -13.80 -24.32 2.62
CA GLU A 512 -14.34 -25.03 3.78
C GLU A 512 -15.81 -25.38 3.56
N LEU A 513 -16.64 -24.45 3.09
CA LEU A 513 -18.04 -24.71 2.73
C LEU A 513 -18.17 -25.80 1.66
N ASN A 514 -17.32 -25.77 0.64
CA ASN A 514 -17.30 -26.79 -0.41
C ASN A 514 -16.87 -28.16 0.13
N ARG A 515 -15.90 -28.23 1.04
CA ARG A 515 -15.50 -29.46 1.71
C ARG A 515 -16.64 -30.02 2.56
N ALA A 516 -17.29 -29.18 3.36
CA ALA A 516 -18.45 -29.57 4.18
C ALA A 516 -19.59 -30.09 3.31
N ARG A 517 -19.91 -29.41 2.20
CA ARG A 517 -20.91 -29.83 1.22
C ARG A 517 -20.57 -31.20 0.58
N THR A 518 -19.31 -31.40 0.19
CA THR A 518 -18.85 -32.65 -0.40
C THR A 518 -18.92 -33.80 0.62
N GLN A 519 -18.52 -33.55 1.86
CA GLN A 519 -18.59 -34.53 2.94
C GLN A 519 -20.04 -34.90 3.27
N LEU A 520 -20.94 -33.90 3.28
CA LEU A 520 -22.38 -34.09 3.45
C LEU A 520 -22.95 -34.99 2.36
N MET A 521 -22.63 -34.74 1.09
CA MET A 521 -23.09 -35.56 -0.05
C MET A 521 -22.57 -36.99 0.02
N ALA A 522 -21.33 -37.21 0.47
CA ALA A 522 -20.75 -38.55 0.62
C ALA A 522 -21.45 -39.35 1.73
N VAL A 523 -21.67 -38.72 2.89
CA VAL A 523 -22.38 -39.36 4.04
C VAL A 523 -23.84 -39.68 3.66
N LEU A 524 -24.53 -38.72 3.01
CA LEU A 524 -25.89 -38.92 2.52
C LEU A 524 -25.99 -40.09 1.54
N GLY A 525 -25.04 -40.16 0.59
CA GLY A 525 -25.03 -41.24 -0.42
C GLY A 525 -24.93 -42.64 0.22
N HIS A 526 -24.17 -42.76 1.31
CA HIS A 526 -24.01 -43.99 2.06
C HIS A 526 -25.28 -44.31 2.90
N ASP A 527 -25.73 -43.36 3.72
CA ASP A 527 -26.80 -43.58 4.69
C ASP A 527 -28.21 -43.70 4.07
N LEU A 528 -28.41 -43.16 2.86
CA LEU A 528 -29.63 -43.40 2.06
C LEU A 528 -29.59 -44.74 1.31
N ARG A 529 -28.40 -45.23 0.93
CA ARG A 529 -28.27 -46.49 0.21
C ARG A 529 -28.66 -47.69 1.08
N ASP A 530 -28.33 -47.68 2.37
CA ASP A 530 -28.60 -48.77 3.31
C ASP A 530 -30.09 -49.05 3.52
N PRO A 531 -30.97 -48.07 3.86
CA PRO A 531 -32.41 -48.28 3.98
C PRO A 531 -33.06 -48.62 2.64
N LEU A 532 -32.59 -48.02 1.52
CA LEU A 532 -33.04 -48.37 0.17
C LEU A 532 -32.73 -49.85 -0.17
N HIS A 533 -31.51 -50.30 0.19
CA HIS A 533 -31.14 -51.70 -0.01
C HIS A 533 -32.01 -52.65 0.84
N SER A 534 -32.28 -52.27 2.09
CA SER A 534 -33.17 -53.01 3.00
C SER A 534 -34.62 -53.12 2.49
N ILE A 535 -35.16 -52.02 1.96
CA ILE A 535 -36.47 -51.96 1.32
C ILE A 535 -36.50 -52.85 0.07
N SER A 536 -35.51 -52.72 -0.82
CA SER A 536 -35.40 -53.47 -2.06
C SER A 536 -35.25 -54.97 -1.80
N MET A 537 -34.48 -55.33 -0.77
CA MET A 537 -34.30 -56.72 -0.37
C MET A 537 -35.61 -57.31 0.21
N ALA A 538 -36.32 -56.56 1.08
CA ALA A 538 -37.59 -56.95 1.64
C ALA A 538 -38.69 -57.09 0.54
N ALA A 539 -38.72 -56.16 -0.42
CA ALA A 539 -39.60 -56.18 -1.56
C ALA A 539 -39.37 -57.46 -2.48
N ARG A 540 -38.10 -57.77 -2.79
CA ARG A 540 -37.75 -58.99 -3.60
C ARG A 540 -38.09 -60.25 -2.87
N VAL A 541 -38.03 -60.35 -1.56
CA VAL A 541 -38.43 -61.52 -0.78
C VAL A 541 -39.95 -61.66 -0.80
N LEU A 542 -40.68 -60.52 -0.73
CA LEU A 542 -42.15 -60.52 -0.88
C LEU A 542 -42.62 -60.98 -2.27
N GLU A 543 -41.88 -60.64 -3.34
CA GLU A 543 -42.15 -61.07 -4.72
C GLU A 543 -41.92 -62.57 -4.91
N LYS A 544 -40.98 -63.21 -4.21
CA LYS A 544 -40.60 -64.58 -4.37
C LYS A 544 -41.39 -65.57 -3.53
N ASP A 545 -41.90 -65.19 -2.37
CA ASP A 545 -42.63 -66.02 -1.44
C ASP A 545 -44.13 -65.71 -1.57
N GLY A 546 -44.76 -66.33 -2.54
CA GLY A 546 -46.21 -66.51 -2.56
C GLY A 546 -46.61 -67.48 -1.43
N ASP A 547 -47.19 -66.91 -0.34
CA ASP A 547 -47.91 -67.62 0.73
C ASP A 547 -47.04 -68.36 1.78
N ALA A 548 -46.72 -67.77 2.90
CA ALA A 548 -46.48 -68.44 4.18
C ALA A 548 -46.60 -67.49 5.37
N SER A 549 -47.55 -67.75 6.20
CA SER A 549 -47.89 -67.05 7.46
C SER A 549 -46.67 -66.65 8.35
N GLY A 550 -46.59 -65.41 8.74
CA GLY A 550 -45.64 -64.81 9.69
C GLY A 550 -44.41 -64.19 9.15
N ARG A 551 -43.97 -64.36 7.90
CA ARG A 551 -42.84 -63.66 7.25
C ARG A 551 -43.25 -62.33 6.66
N THR A 552 -44.46 -62.24 6.11
CA THR A 552 -45.01 -61.03 5.48
C THR A 552 -45.08 -59.84 6.47
N GLY A 553 -45.51 -60.11 7.71
CA GLY A 553 -45.55 -59.09 8.75
C GLY A 553 -44.19 -58.58 9.15
N ARG A 554 -43.14 -59.43 9.25
CA ARG A 554 -41.74 -59.00 9.55
C ARG A 554 -41.09 -58.23 8.40
N LEU A 555 -41.41 -58.52 7.18
CA LEU A 555 -40.94 -57.79 5.99
C LEU A 555 -41.66 -56.47 5.85
N GLY A 556 -42.94 -56.37 6.12
CA GLY A 556 -43.67 -55.09 6.21
C GLY A 556 -43.10 -54.17 7.28
N GLN A 557 -42.82 -54.71 8.45
CA GLN A 557 -42.16 -53.92 9.54
C GLN A 557 -40.77 -53.44 9.15
N ARG A 558 -39.96 -54.24 8.42
CA ARG A 558 -38.65 -53.84 7.90
C ARG A 558 -38.76 -52.71 6.86
N ILE A 559 -39.70 -52.77 5.94
CA ILE A 559 -39.96 -51.73 4.96
C ILE A 559 -40.38 -50.45 5.67
N GLN A 560 -41.31 -50.53 6.62
CA GLN A 560 -41.82 -49.38 7.35
C GLN A 560 -40.73 -48.72 8.23
N SER A 561 -39.92 -49.51 8.93
CA SER A 561 -38.81 -49.00 9.73
C SER A 561 -37.72 -48.33 8.87
N SER A 562 -37.41 -48.89 7.68
CA SER A 562 -36.48 -48.35 6.74
C SER A 562 -36.99 -47.06 6.08
N SER A 563 -38.30 -47.00 5.77
CA SER A 563 -38.96 -45.79 5.26
C SER A 563 -38.95 -44.65 6.27
N SER A 564 -39.32 -44.95 7.54
CA SER A 564 -39.29 -43.95 8.63
C SER A 564 -37.87 -43.44 8.91
N ARG A 565 -36.85 -44.31 8.79
CA ARG A 565 -35.44 -43.90 8.89
C ARG A 565 -35.07 -42.96 7.76
N MET A 566 -35.49 -43.23 6.52
CA MET A 566 -35.22 -42.37 5.36
C MET A 566 -35.90 -41.02 5.50
N GLN A 567 -37.13 -40.94 5.96
CA GLN A 567 -37.83 -39.68 6.21
C GLN A 567 -37.08 -38.81 7.23
N ARG A 568 -36.60 -39.39 8.32
CA ARG A 568 -35.78 -38.68 9.32
C ARG A 568 -34.49 -38.14 8.74
N LEU A 569 -33.77 -38.94 7.89
CA LEU A 569 -32.54 -38.50 7.22
C LEU A 569 -32.82 -37.33 6.28
N VAL A 570 -33.89 -37.40 5.47
CA VAL A 570 -34.29 -36.29 4.59
C VAL A 570 -34.59 -35.02 5.37
N SER A 571 -35.35 -35.11 6.47
CA SER A 571 -35.65 -33.96 7.33
C SER A 571 -34.36 -33.31 7.92
N GLN A 572 -33.44 -34.14 8.42
CA GLN A 572 -32.15 -33.63 8.95
C GLN A 572 -31.30 -32.91 7.89
N VAL A 573 -31.35 -33.40 6.63
CA VAL A 573 -30.66 -32.73 5.50
C VAL A 573 -31.29 -31.41 5.14
N MET A 574 -32.63 -31.37 5.13
CA MET A 574 -33.34 -30.12 4.84
C MET A 574 -33.08 -29.06 5.93
N ASP A 575 -33.12 -29.48 7.22
CA ASP A 575 -32.77 -28.58 8.33
C ASP A 575 -31.32 -28.07 8.21
N MET A 576 -30.37 -28.96 7.91
CA MET A 576 -28.96 -28.60 7.70
C MET A 576 -28.78 -27.67 6.50
N SER A 577 -29.45 -27.91 5.38
CA SER A 577 -29.39 -27.03 4.19
C SER A 577 -29.91 -25.62 4.49
N ARG A 578 -30.97 -25.49 5.27
CA ARG A 578 -31.51 -24.20 5.70
C ARG A 578 -30.55 -23.46 6.63
N LEU A 579 -29.96 -24.18 7.59
CA LEU A 579 -28.96 -23.59 8.50
C LEU A 579 -27.71 -23.11 7.75
N GLN A 580 -27.20 -23.88 6.78
CA GLN A 580 -26.06 -23.52 5.96
C GLN A 580 -26.32 -22.33 5.00
N SER A 581 -27.59 -22.19 4.54
CA SER A 581 -27.98 -21.05 3.69
C SER A 581 -28.17 -19.75 4.48
N GLY A 582 -28.00 -19.77 5.82
CA GLY A 582 -28.23 -18.59 6.67
C GLY A 582 -29.72 -18.23 6.85
N LEU A 583 -30.63 -19.06 6.32
CA LEU A 583 -32.08 -18.84 6.44
C LEU A 583 -32.64 -19.20 7.81
N GLY A 584 -31.82 -19.86 8.68
CA GLY A 584 -32.27 -20.32 9.99
C GLY A 584 -33.33 -21.40 9.94
N LEU A 585 -33.78 -21.83 11.13
CA LEU A 585 -34.93 -22.72 11.26
C LEU A 585 -36.19 -21.85 11.39
N ASP A 586 -37.23 -22.19 10.60
CA ASP A 586 -38.54 -21.54 10.68
C ASP A 586 -39.27 -22.07 11.92
N LEU A 587 -39.27 -21.29 13.01
CA LEU A 587 -39.85 -21.70 14.30
C LEU A 587 -41.22 -21.07 14.49
N GLN A 588 -42.21 -21.88 14.82
CA GLN A 588 -43.56 -21.44 15.16
C GLN A 588 -43.75 -21.44 16.68
N LEU A 589 -43.39 -20.33 17.30
CA LEU A 589 -43.48 -20.20 18.76
C LEU A 589 -44.92 -20.10 19.22
N ALA A 590 -45.34 -21.00 20.11
CA ALA A 590 -46.66 -21.00 20.76
C ALA A 590 -46.50 -21.28 22.27
N ARG A 591 -47.48 -20.85 23.09
CA ARG A 591 -47.53 -21.23 24.51
C ARG A 591 -47.80 -22.75 24.57
N THR A 592 -46.88 -23.49 25.13
CA THR A 592 -46.90 -24.95 25.18
C THR A 592 -46.66 -25.41 26.62
N ASP A 593 -47.44 -26.35 27.08
CA ASP A 593 -47.17 -27.09 28.33
C ASP A 593 -46.10 -28.15 28.06
N LEU A 594 -44.88 -27.86 28.49
CA LEU A 594 -43.74 -28.77 28.32
C LEU A 594 -43.85 -30.01 29.21
N SER A 595 -44.61 -29.97 30.34
CA SER A 595 -44.83 -31.13 31.18
C SER A 595 -45.69 -32.15 30.48
N ALA A 596 -46.78 -31.75 29.85
CA ALA A 596 -47.63 -32.61 29.06
C ALA A 596 -46.88 -33.17 27.85
N LEU A 597 -46.16 -32.30 27.06
CA LEU A 597 -45.37 -32.72 25.92
C LEU A 597 -44.31 -33.76 26.29
N LEU A 598 -43.56 -33.55 27.37
CA LEU A 598 -42.54 -34.51 27.83
C LEU A 598 -43.14 -35.83 28.34
N ALA A 599 -44.29 -35.78 29.02
CA ALA A 599 -44.99 -36.98 29.45
C ALA A 599 -45.42 -37.86 28.25
N ASP A 600 -46.00 -37.24 27.20
CA ASP A 600 -46.43 -37.94 26.01
C ASP A 600 -45.19 -38.56 25.26
N LEU A 601 -44.09 -37.82 25.15
CA LEU A 601 -42.86 -38.31 24.50
C LEU A 601 -42.22 -39.48 25.28
N VAL A 602 -42.26 -39.45 26.59
CA VAL A 602 -41.75 -40.55 27.44
C VAL A 602 -42.64 -41.78 27.34
N ASP A 603 -43.94 -41.60 27.31
CA ASP A 603 -44.90 -42.72 27.15
C ASP A 603 -44.76 -43.40 25.79
N GLU A 604 -44.63 -42.60 24.71
CA GLU A 604 -44.31 -43.08 23.35
C GLU A 604 -42.99 -43.86 23.33
N ALA A 605 -41.91 -43.28 23.92
CA ALA A 605 -40.61 -43.93 23.96
C ALA A 605 -40.60 -45.22 24.80
N SER A 606 -41.35 -45.27 25.91
CA SER A 606 -41.52 -46.47 26.73
C SER A 606 -42.26 -47.55 26.01
N THR A 607 -43.31 -47.21 25.27
CA THR A 607 -44.07 -48.14 24.45
C THR A 607 -43.22 -48.70 23.29
N ALA A 608 -42.42 -47.87 22.64
CA ALA A 608 -41.54 -48.26 21.53
C ALA A 608 -40.34 -49.12 21.99
N HIS A 609 -39.90 -48.97 23.24
CA HIS A 609 -38.72 -49.62 23.84
C HIS A 609 -38.98 -50.15 25.24
N PRO A 610 -39.74 -51.22 25.40
CA PRO A 610 -40.12 -51.76 26.70
C PRO A 610 -38.96 -52.29 27.55
N ASP A 611 -37.80 -52.46 26.97
CA ASP A 611 -36.57 -52.91 27.60
C ASP A 611 -35.82 -51.78 28.35
N ILE A 612 -36.31 -50.51 28.29
CA ILE A 612 -35.68 -49.35 28.89
C ILE A 612 -36.60 -48.75 29.95
N GLU A 613 -36.08 -48.59 31.16
CA GLU A 613 -36.78 -47.88 32.20
C GLU A 613 -36.58 -46.37 32.03
N LEU A 614 -37.66 -45.65 31.72
CA LEU A 614 -37.69 -44.17 31.72
C LEU A 614 -38.35 -43.67 33.00
N ARG A 615 -37.63 -42.75 33.70
CA ARG A 615 -38.17 -42.13 34.94
C ARG A 615 -38.32 -40.61 34.71
N THR A 616 -39.48 -40.09 35.04
CA THR A 616 -39.80 -38.68 34.88
C THR A 616 -39.82 -37.94 36.20
N GLN A 617 -39.32 -36.69 36.16
CA GLN A 617 -39.51 -35.72 37.26
C GLN A 617 -39.98 -34.42 36.66
N LEU A 618 -41.31 -34.28 36.52
CA LEU A 618 -41.96 -33.17 35.85
C LEU A 618 -42.85 -32.41 36.81
N PRO A 619 -42.92 -31.09 36.80
CA PRO A 619 -43.88 -30.32 37.55
C PRO A 619 -45.28 -30.51 36.94
N PRO A 620 -46.38 -30.25 37.73
CA PRO A 620 -47.75 -30.45 37.20
C PRO A 620 -48.09 -29.61 35.98
N LEU A 621 -47.46 -28.44 35.83
CA LEU A 621 -47.58 -27.53 34.67
C LEU A 621 -46.28 -26.79 34.48
N LEU A 622 -45.79 -26.75 33.23
CA LEU A 622 -44.60 -26.00 32.85
C LEU A 622 -44.80 -25.32 31.49
N GLU A 623 -45.32 -24.09 31.52
CA GLU A 623 -45.57 -23.32 30.31
C GLU A 623 -44.32 -22.60 29.79
N ALA A 624 -44.03 -22.71 28.48
CA ALA A 624 -43.02 -21.94 27.78
C ALA A 624 -43.50 -21.55 26.38
N SER A 625 -42.93 -20.48 25.83
CA SER A 625 -43.21 -20.08 24.44
C SER A 625 -42.21 -20.78 23.51
N VAL A 626 -42.63 -21.87 22.91
CA VAL A 626 -41.76 -22.72 22.10
C VAL A 626 -42.51 -23.29 20.90
N ASP A 627 -41.74 -23.73 19.91
CA ASP A 627 -42.23 -24.62 18.85
C ASP A 627 -42.27 -26.07 19.40
N ALA A 628 -43.48 -26.61 19.63
CA ALA A 628 -43.68 -27.89 20.28
C ALA A 628 -43.02 -29.03 19.50
N ASP A 629 -43.13 -29.05 18.15
CA ASP A 629 -42.60 -30.10 17.30
C ASP A 629 -41.05 -30.07 17.29
N ARG A 630 -40.47 -28.91 17.29
CA ARG A 630 -39.02 -28.74 17.35
C ARG A 630 -38.42 -29.08 18.70
N ILE A 631 -39.09 -28.72 19.82
CA ILE A 631 -38.67 -29.15 21.16
C ILE A 631 -38.86 -30.66 21.34
N ALA A 632 -39.92 -31.26 20.81
CA ALA A 632 -40.07 -32.70 20.76
C ALA A 632 -38.90 -33.36 20.03
N GLN A 633 -38.47 -32.80 18.88
CA GLN A 633 -37.30 -33.28 18.12
C GLN A 633 -36.03 -33.25 18.96
N VAL A 634 -35.79 -32.17 19.73
CA VAL A 634 -34.65 -32.06 20.67
C VAL A 634 -34.72 -33.18 21.71
N CYS A 635 -35.86 -33.35 22.38
CA CYS A 635 -36.04 -34.30 23.48
C CYS A 635 -35.87 -35.75 22.96
N VAL A 636 -36.42 -36.07 21.79
CA VAL A 636 -36.29 -37.40 21.16
C VAL A 636 -34.81 -37.66 20.82
N ASN A 637 -34.10 -36.68 20.30
CA ASN A 637 -32.66 -36.82 20.03
C ASN A 637 -31.85 -37.07 21.32
N LEU A 638 -32.11 -36.34 22.39
CA LEU A 638 -31.43 -36.54 23.68
C LEU A 638 -31.75 -37.90 24.31
N MET A 639 -33.03 -38.31 24.34
CA MET A 639 -33.44 -39.61 24.85
C MET A 639 -32.86 -40.77 24.00
N SER A 640 -32.82 -40.61 22.68
CA SER A 640 -32.20 -41.59 21.77
C SER A 640 -30.70 -41.71 22.03
N ASN A 641 -29.98 -40.61 22.25
CA ASN A 641 -28.58 -40.63 22.63
C ASN A 641 -28.37 -41.32 24.00
N ALA A 642 -29.17 -40.97 25.00
CA ALA A 642 -29.13 -41.63 26.30
C ALA A 642 -29.32 -43.12 26.24
N ARG A 643 -30.21 -43.59 25.37
CA ARG A 643 -30.44 -45.02 25.08
C ARG A 643 -29.25 -45.70 24.42
N HIS A 644 -28.66 -45.08 23.41
CA HIS A 644 -27.56 -45.70 22.63
C HIS A 644 -26.23 -45.71 23.35
N HIS A 645 -25.98 -44.69 24.17
CA HIS A 645 -24.69 -44.45 24.83
C HIS A 645 -24.77 -44.77 26.34
N GLY A 646 -25.97 -44.92 26.94
CA GLY A 646 -26.17 -45.28 28.29
C GLY A 646 -25.79 -46.73 28.62
N ARG A 647 -25.54 -47.01 29.89
CA ARG A 647 -25.24 -48.35 30.41
C ARG A 647 -26.50 -49.20 30.41
N PRO A 648 -26.56 -50.36 29.76
CA PRO A 648 -27.72 -51.22 29.73
C PRO A 648 -28.20 -51.59 31.13
N GLY A 649 -29.53 -51.64 31.34
CA GLY A 649 -30.15 -52.01 32.61
C GLY A 649 -30.19 -50.88 33.67
N HIS A 650 -29.84 -49.68 33.32
CA HIS A 650 -29.95 -48.48 34.18
C HIS A 650 -31.03 -47.52 33.63
N PRO A 651 -31.82 -46.88 34.51
CA PRO A 651 -32.89 -45.99 34.09
C PRO A 651 -32.32 -44.71 33.44
N ILE A 652 -33.08 -44.16 32.48
CA ILE A 652 -32.86 -42.82 31.91
C ILE A 652 -33.81 -41.87 32.60
N HIS A 653 -33.31 -40.78 33.15
CA HIS A 653 -34.10 -39.77 33.85
C HIS A 653 -34.37 -38.58 32.94
N VAL A 654 -35.64 -38.19 32.81
CA VAL A 654 -36.10 -36.99 32.11
C VAL A 654 -36.70 -36.04 33.17
N CYS A 655 -36.03 -34.93 33.38
CA CYS A 655 -36.41 -33.95 34.36
C CYS A 655 -36.72 -32.61 33.69
N ALA A 656 -37.73 -31.88 34.23
CA ALA A 656 -37.97 -30.50 33.84
C ALA A 656 -38.34 -29.64 35.03
N HIS A 657 -37.98 -28.38 34.99
CA HIS A 657 -38.33 -27.42 36.06
C HIS A 657 -38.34 -25.97 35.49
N ALA A 658 -39.09 -25.12 36.18
CA ALA A 658 -39.11 -23.70 35.87
C ALA A 658 -37.80 -23.01 36.30
N LEU A 659 -37.30 -22.07 35.48
CA LEU A 659 -36.13 -21.28 35.81
C LEU A 659 -36.50 -20.06 36.66
N PRO A 660 -35.59 -19.61 37.56
CA PRO A 660 -35.77 -18.34 38.28
C PRO A 660 -35.87 -17.18 37.27
N GLY A 661 -36.95 -16.41 37.33
CA GLY A 661 -37.19 -15.31 36.36
C GLY A 661 -38.06 -15.70 35.16
N GLY A 662 -38.59 -16.94 35.11
CA GLY A 662 -39.39 -17.46 34.03
C GLY A 662 -38.56 -18.32 33.04
N GLY A 663 -39.25 -19.00 32.09
CA GLY A 663 -38.62 -19.98 31.19
C GLY A 663 -38.54 -21.38 31.79
N ALA A 664 -37.92 -22.32 31.05
CA ALA A 664 -37.89 -23.74 31.39
C ALA A 664 -36.51 -24.35 31.26
N ALA A 665 -36.19 -25.32 32.09
CA ALA A 665 -35.03 -26.19 31.85
C ALA A 665 -35.52 -27.66 31.74
N ILE A 666 -34.93 -28.37 30.77
CA ILE A 666 -35.17 -29.80 30.51
C ILE A 666 -33.81 -30.52 30.60
N ALA A 667 -33.74 -31.63 31.30
CA ALA A 667 -32.53 -32.43 31.43
C ALA A 667 -32.80 -33.91 31.13
N VAL A 668 -31.94 -34.50 30.32
CA VAL A 668 -31.90 -35.94 30.11
C VAL A 668 -30.61 -36.50 30.69
N ARG A 669 -30.76 -37.45 31.63
CA ARG A 669 -29.64 -37.97 32.40
C ARG A 669 -29.61 -39.50 32.30
N ASN A 670 -28.41 -40.05 32.01
CA ASN A 670 -28.18 -41.51 31.93
C ASN A 670 -26.84 -41.90 32.53
N VAL A 671 -26.76 -43.13 33.05
CA VAL A 671 -25.51 -43.70 33.57
C VAL A 671 -24.59 -44.02 32.38
N ALA A 672 -23.42 -43.43 32.34
CA ALA A 672 -22.39 -43.70 31.29
C ALA A 672 -20.99 -43.24 31.79
N ALA A 673 -19.93 -43.60 31.10
CA ALA A 673 -18.61 -43.00 31.29
C ALA A 673 -18.58 -41.55 30.81
N PRO A 674 -17.73 -40.69 31.41
CA PRO A 674 -17.61 -39.30 30.96
C PRO A 674 -17.15 -39.22 29.49
N ILE A 675 -17.64 -38.25 28.75
CA ILE A 675 -17.20 -37.97 27.41
C ILE A 675 -15.81 -37.32 27.51
N ALA A 676 -14.84 -37.83 26.75
CA ALA A 676 -13.47 -37.29 26.78
C ALA A 676 -13.45 -35.79 26.41
N ASP A 677 -12.62 -34.99 27.08
CA ASP A 677 -12.53 -33.52 26.91
C ASP A 677 -12.30 -33.11 25.46
N ALA A 678 -11.49 -33.87 24.74
CA ALA A 678 -11.23 -33.64 23.30
C ALA A 678 -12.50 -33.78 22.41
N VAL A 679 -13.51 -34.51 22.88
CA VAL A 679 -14.79 -34.72 22.19
C VAL A 679 -15.87 -33.78 22.73
N ALA A 680 -15.81 -33.48 24.03
CA ALA A 680 -16.81 -32.64 24.73
C ALA A 680 -16.91 -31.25 24.08
N GLY A 681 -15.79 -30.61 23.75
CA GLY A 681 -15.74 -29.30 23.06
C GLY A 681 -16.30 -29.28 21.63
N THR A 682 -16.55 -30.46 21.02
CA THR A 682 -17.05 -30.59 19.65
C THR A 682 -18.35 -31.35 19.51
N LEU A 683 -19.02 -31.64 20.62
CA LEU A 683 -20.28 -32.44 20.66
C LEU A 683 -21.41 -31.85 19.82
N PHE A 684 -21.48 -30.56 19.77
CA PHE A 684 -22.49 -29.79 19.04
C PHE A 684 -22.03 -29.33 17.65
N SER A 685 -20.84 -29.79 17.19
CA SER A 685 -20.38 -29.53 15.81
C SER A 685 -20.98 -30.56 14.83
N PRO A 686 -21.32 -30.16 13.59
CA PRO A 686 -21.90 -31.05 12.61
C PRO A 686 -20.91 -32.14 12.18
N PHE A 687 -21.41 -33.35 11.83
CA PHE A 687 -20.66 -34.51 11.30
C PHE A 687 -19.60 -35.12 12.25
N LYS A 688 -19.56 -34.79 13.48
CA LYS A 688 -18.67 -35.42 14.46
C LYS A 688 -19.39 -36.53 15.21
N ALA A 689 -19.36 -37.74 14.62
CA ALA A 689 -19.72 -38.95 15.32
C ALA A 689 -18.48 -39.46 16.08
N SER A 690 -18.61 -39.75 17.39
CA SER A 690 -17.52 -40.33 18.18
C SER A 690 -17.17 -41.72 17.62
N SER A 691 -15.95 -41.88 17.09
CA SER A 691 -15.38 -43.13 16.58
C SER A 691 -14.97 -44.10 17.67
N THR A 692 -15.69 -44.18 18.79
CA THR A 692 -15.44 -45.17 19.82
C THR A 692 -16.02 -46.53 19.37
N GLY A 693 -15.14 -47.48 19.20
CA GLY A 693 -15.23 -48.76 18.54
C GLY A 693 -16.31 -49.80 18.99
N ASN A 694 -17.55 -49.42 19.19
CA ASN A 694 -18.63 -50.32 19.44
C ASN A 694 -19.49 -50.54 18.18
N ALA A 695 -19.57 -51.79 17.69
CA ALA A 695 -20.32 -52.19 16.50
C ALA A 695 -21.82 -51.82 16.52
N ARG A 696 -22.38 -51.41 17.65
CA ARG A 696 -23.76 -50.92 17.80
C ARG A 696 -23.95 -49.44 17.41
N ASN A 697 -22.86 -48.65 17.23
CA ASN A 697 -22.88 -47.20 17.02
C ASN A 697 -22.76 -46.71 15.58
N ARG A 698 -22.90 -47.57 14.57
CA ARG A 698 -22.72 -47.21 13.14
C ARG A 698 -23.93 -46.53 12.46
N SER A 699 -24.89 -46.01 13.21
CA SER A 699 -26.19 -45.64 12.61
C SER A 699 -26.62 -44.20 12.91
N GLY A 700 -25.73 -43.22 12.71
CA GLY A 700 -26.14 -41.81 12.76
C GLY A 700 -25.14 -40.86 12.12
N MET A 701 -25.62 -39.85 11.35
CA MET A 701 -24.82 -38.86 10.63
C MET A 701 -24.06 -37.87 11.56
N GLY A 702 -24.16 -37.99 12.88
CA GLY A 702 -23.60 -37.01 13.81
C GLY A 702 -24.26 -35.61 13.73
N LEU A 703 -25.49 -35.54 13.20
CA LEU A 703 -26.23 -34.27 13.04
C LEU A 703 -27.24 -34.03 14.17
N GLY A 704 -27.64 -35.06 14.93
CA GLY A 704 -28.72 -34.96 15.92
C GLY A 704 -28.47 -33.93 17.01
N LEU A 705 -27.26 -33.93 17.62
CA LEU A 705 -26.89 -32.95 18.66
C LEU A 705 -26.69 -31.56 18.08
N TYR A 706 -26.12 -31.42 16.87
CA TYR A 706 -25.99 -30.13 16.20
C TYR A 706 -27.36 -29.52 15.90
N ILE A 707 -28.29 -30.27 15.33
CA ILE A 707 -29.66 -29.80 15.05
C ILE A 707 -30.37 -29.45 16.35
N ALA A 708 -30.22 -30.26 17.42
CA ALA A 708 -30.77 -29.96 18.73
C ALA A 708 -30.24 -28.64 19.28
N HIS A 709 -28.94 -28.39 19.15
CA HIS A 709 -28.30 -27.12 19.55
C HIS A 709 -28.87 -25.93 18.77
N GLU A 710 -28.98 -26.04 17.45
CA GLU A 710 -29.50 -24.95 16.60
C GLU A 710 -31.00 -24.70 16.83
N ILE A 711 -31.79 -25.71 17.13
CA ILE A 711 -33.18 -25.55 17.54
C ILE A 711 -33.25 -24.75 18.85
N VAL A 712 -32.50 -25.18 19.87
CA VAL A 712 -32.49 -24.51 21.17
C VAL A 712 -31.99 -23.06 21.07
N ARG A 713 -30.96 -22.82 20.28
CA ARG A 713 -30.45 -21.49 20.00
C ARG A 713 -31.47 -20.59 19.26
N GLY A 714 -32.23 -21.15 18.33
CA GLY A 714 -33.34 -20.44 17.68
C GLY A 714 -34.45 -20.02 18.65
N HIS A 715 -34.64 -20.75 19.73
CA HIS A 715 -35.52 -20.37 20.85
C HIS A 715 -34.89 -19.36 21.83
N GLY A 716 -33.67 -18.86 21.54
CA GLY A 716 -32.93 -17.98 22.46
C GLY A 716 -32.32 -18.70 23.66
N GLY A 717 -32.35 -20.05 23.63
CA GLY A 717 -31.87 -20.93 24.70
C GLY A 717 -30.45 -21.41 24.51
N ASP A 718 -30.01 -22.29 25.41
CA ASP A 718 -28.72 -22.96 25.40
C ASP A 718 -28.84 -24.44 25.78
N ILE A 719 -27.95 -25.29 25.19
CA ILE A 719 -27.82 -26.71 25.50
C ILE A 719 -26.39 -27.00 25.96
N ALA A 720 -26.29 -27.65 27.11
CA ALA A 720 -25.00 -27.98 27.71
C ALA A 720 -24.87 -29.46 28.06
N TYR A 721 -23.63 -29.95 28.03
CA TYR A 721 -23.21 -31.23 28.54
C TYR A 721 -22.54 -31.07 29.89
N THR A 722 -22.90 -31.89 30.87
CA THR A 722 -22.19 -32.01 32.13
C THR A 722 -22.07 -33.49 32.55
N TYR A 723 -21.04 -33.78 33.34
CA TYR A 723 -20.89 -35.10 33.98
C TYR A 723 -20.96 -34.96 35.48
N ASP A 724 -21.93 -35.66 36.08
CA ASP A 724 -22.19 -35.55 37.51
C ASP A 724 -22.57 -36.94 38.08
N ASP A 725 -21.88 -37.34 39.16
CA ASP A 725 -22.11 -38.56 39.94
C ASP A 725 -22.37 -39.82 39.06
N GLY A 726 -21.44 -40.07 38.14
CA GLY A 726 -21.52 -41.25 37.23
C GLY A 726 -22.54 -41.15 36.10
N HIS A 727 -23.10 -39.96 35.90
CA HIS A 727 -24.13 -39.72 34.87
C HIS A 727 -23.68 -38.69 33.86
N VAL A 728 -23.97 -38.95 32.61
CA VAL A 728 -23.98 -38.01 31.51
C VAL A 728 -25.29 -37.23 31.57
N VAL A 729 -25.22 -35.92 31.58
CA VAL A 729 -26.39 -35.05 31.63
C VAL A 729 -26.33 -34.04 30.46
N PHE A 730 -27.38 -34.04 29.65
CA PHE A 730 -27.64 -32.99 28.67
C PHE A 730 -28.75 -32.10 29.19
N SER A 731 -28.47 -30.81 29.36
CA SER A 731 -29.42 -29.83 29.86
C SER A 731 -29.73 -28.77 28.83
N VAL A 732 -31.01 -28.52 28.57
CA VAL A 732 -31.55 -27.49 27.69
C VAL A 732 -32.15 -26.40 28.54
N ARG A 733 -31.81 -25.15 28.27
CA ARG A 733 -32.39 -23.97 28.95
C ARG A 733 -33.10 -23.12 27.92
N ILE A 734 -34.36 -22.81 28.18
CA ILE A 734 -35.20 -21.95 27.35
C ILE A 734 -35.53 -20.71 28.15
N PRO A 735 -35.17 -19.51 27.72
CA PRO A 735 -35.45 -18.27 28.43
C PRO A 735 -36.94 -17.96 28.45
N PRO A 736 -37.41 -17.06 29.32
CA PRO A 736 -38.76 -16.55 29.27
C PRO A 736 -39.00 -15.82 27.93
N ALA A 737 -40.24 -15.83 27.45
CA ALA A 737 -40.60 -15.05 26.29
C ALA A 737 -40.24 -13.59 26.54
N ALA A 738 -39.44 -12.99 25.65
CA ALA A 738 -39.13 -11.55 25.73
C ALA A 738 -40.46 -10.77 25.68
N SER A 739 -40.67 -9.88 26.67
CA SER A 739 -41.79 -8.97 26.71
C SER A 739 -41.62 -7.91 25.62
N GLY A 740 -41.96 -8.25 24.38
CA GLY A 740 -41.81 -7.43 23.20
C GLY A 740 -43.04 -7.58 22.29
N THR A 741 -43.92 -6.61 22.41
CA THR A 741 -44.92 -6.10 21.45
C THR A 741 -45.47 -7.12 20.44
N ILE A 742 -46.68 -7.62 20.77
CA ILE A 742 -47.60 -8.19 19.79
C ILE A 742 -47.91 -7.05 18.79
N VAL A 743 -47.28 -7.05 17.64
CA VAL A 743 -47.83 -6.32 16.49
C VAL A 743 -48.84 -7.26 15.86
N GLY A 744 -50.10 -6.99 16.19
CA GLY A 744 -51.23 -7.66 15.60
C GLY A 744 -51.47 -7.23 14.16
N SER A 745 -51.94 -8.17 13.39
CA SER A 745 -52.55 -8.15 12.06
C SER A 745 -51.71 -7.66 10.91
#